data_10b61b3ea4665655ad36d71d6cc451b8
#
_entry.id   10b61b3ea4665655ad36d71d6cc451b8
#
_cell.length_a   1.000
_cell.length_b   1.000
_cell.length_c   1.000
_cell.angle_alpha   90.00
_cell.angle_beta   90.00
_cell.angle_gamma   90.00
#
_symmetry.space_group_name_H-M   'P 1'
#
loop_
_entity.id
_entity.type
_entity.pdbx_description
1 polymer ?
#
loop_
_entity_poly.entity_id
_entity_poly.type
_entity_poly.pdbx_seq_one_letter_code
_entity_poly.pdbx_strand_id
1 'polypeptide(L)'
;MQGEDSFQIPAGTEGDSFPLMEINTGEPHTSFLQTEASEQWDYVLVADHRTQRNTRQAQQQQQFLEELKRKGFHYKMIEDHEKVFFGIRADSRVFDLYRTLLMEPEGPAARVQPTRPTPVPATTRIRIVNFVLNSKTAAGDTLEDLVKRGIFETRFALHKGEEDLKKKWAQWRNMVHTQPIDDIRDYFGEKVALYFAWLGWYTYMLVPAAVAGLIIFLSGFSLFNASQISKEICEAHDILLCPRGDHSRRYQQLSDTCTFAKLTHLFDNEGTVLFAIFMALWATVFLEIWKRQRARVVLHWDLYGWDEDQEEMALELINCPEYELRPYQHSYLRSTVILILSLLMICLMIGIAHLLVVYRVLAAAYFNSALLFREEQVTTAVVVTGALVHYVAILIMTKINKFVALKLCDFEKPRTFSERESKFTVKFFTLQFFAHFSSLVYIAFILGRINGHPGNSVRLAGLWKLEECHLSGCMMDLFLQMAIIMGLKQTLSNCAEYLGPWLSHKCRLMRSKLSPASRDPELRDLQRNYLLNPVNTFSLFDEFMEMMIQYGFTTIFVAAFPLAPLLALFSNLVEIRLDAIKMVRLQRRLVPRKAKDIGTWLQVLETIGVLAVIANGMVIAFTSEFIPRVVYKYHYGPCRQGARPAVDCLTGYINHSLSVFYTKDFQDPVQIEGSENVTECRYRDYRSAQDYSLSEQFWVLLAIRLVFLILFEHVALCIKLIAAWFVPDVPQSVKNKVLEEKYQALREKMRYGRLRPGWGGARPRPDPQQCHSCL
;
A
#
# COMPACT_ATOMS: atom_id res chain seq x y z
N MET A 1 29.13 -56.73 -26.12
CA MET A 1 30.00 -56.00 -25.24
C MET A 1 29.32 -54.66 -25.05
N GLN A 2 28.32 -54.60 -24.24
CA GLN A 2 28.19 -54.30 -22.80
C GLN A 2 28.99 -53.03 -22.40
N GLY A 3 28.26 -52.02 -22.11
CA GLY A 3 28.62 -50.76 -21.44
C GLY A 3 27.35 -49.98 -21.16
N GLU A 4 26.71 -50.33 -20.04
CA GLU A 4 25.64 -49.56 -19.42
C GLU A 4 26.24 -48.36 -18.72
N ASP A 5 26.02 -47.18 -19.23
CA ASP A 5 26.24 -45.93 -18.49
C ASP A 5 24.92 -45.45 -17.91
N SER A 6 24.78 -45.72 -16.61
CA SER A 6 23.72 -45.18 -15.78
C SER A 6 23.87 -43.67 -15.59
N PHE A 7 22.99 -42.92 -16.22
CA PHE A 7 22.85 -41.47 -15.97
C PHE A 7 22.24 -41.25 -14.58
N GLN A 8 23.09 -40.95 -13.60
CA GLN A 8 22.67 -40.36 -12.32
C GLN A 8 22.31 -38.90 -12.56
N ILE A 9 21.03 -38.60 -12.41
CA ILE A 9 20.52 -37.22 -12.34
C ILE A 9 20.96 -36.66 -10.98
N PRO A 10 21.74 -35.59 -10.89
CA PRO A 10 22.01 -34.95 -9.62
C PRO A 10 20.71 -34.34 -9.09
N ALA A 11 20.35 -34.69 -7.87
CA ALA A 11 19.26 -34.06 -7.12
C ALA A 11 19.51 -32.56 -7.04
N GLY A 12 18.70 -31.80 -7.73
CA GLY A 12 18.72 -30.35 -7.70
C GLY A 12 18.42 -29.85 -6.28
N THR A 13 19.39 -29.23 -5.69
CA THR A 13 19.20 -28.39 -4.51
C THR A 13 18.30 -27.21 -4.90
N GLU A 14 17.02 -27.31 -4.64
CA GLU A 14 16.09 -26.17 -4.66
C GLU A 14 16.42 -25.27 -3.45
N GLY A 15 17.37 -24.38 -3.64
CA GLY A 15 17.67 -23.27 -2.76
C GLY A 15 17.38 -21.95 -3.44
N ASP A 16 16.10 -21.66 -3.67
CA ASP A 16 15.70 -20.32 -4.08
C ASP A 16 15.70 -19.36 -2.88
N SER A 17 16.90 -18.90 -2.50
CA SER A 17 17.04 -17.76 -1.60
C SER A 17 17.00 -16.48 -2.41
N PHE A 18 15.91 -15.70 -2.27
CA PHE A 18 15.80 -14.38 -2.85
C PHE A 18 16.68 -13.39 -2.09
N PRO A 19 17.40 -12.46 -2.75
CA PRO A 19 18.43 -11.63 -2.13
C PRO A 19 17.94 -10.62 -1.07
N LEU A 20 16.62 -10.42 -0.94
CA LEU A 20 16.02 -9.55 0.08
C LEU A 20 15.28 -10.33 1.19
N MET A 21 15.26 -11.66 1.13
CA MET A 21 14.52 -12.50 2.05
C MET A 21 15.28 -13.81 2.31
N GLU A 22 16.16 -13.80 3.28
CA GLU A 22 16.80 -15.04 3.80
C GLU A 22 15.91 -15.66 4.87
N ILE A 23 15.41 -16.86 4.60
CA ILE A 23 14.83 -17.74 5.60
C ILE A 23 15.97 -18.62 6.10
N ASN A 24 16.49 -18.33 7.27
CA ASN A 24 17.57 -19.11 7.90
C ASN A 24 17.07 -20.51 8.21
N THR A 25 17.56 -21.52 7.51
CA THR A 25 17.33 -22.95 7.81
C THR A 25 18.33 -23.49 8.82
N GLY A 26 19.06 -22.61 9.51
CA GLY A 26 20.00 -22.99 10.57
C GLY A 26 19.27 -23.39 11.86
N GLU A 27 19.85 -24.33 12.58
CA GLU A 27 19.39 -24.84 13.88
C GLU A 27 18.96 -23.72 14.85
N PRO A 28 18.00 -23.98 15.76
CA PRO A 28 17.55 -22.97 16.70
C PRO A 28 18.72 -22.48 17.54
N HIS A 29 19.12 -21.22 17.32
CA HIS A 29 20.12 -20.57 18.14
C HIS A 29 19.63 -20.47 19.60
N THR A 30 20.02 -21.46 20.40
CA THR A 30 19.90 -21.50 21.87
C THR A 30 20.89 -20.55 22.55
N SER A 31 21.07 -19.32 22.05
CA SER A 31 22.00 -18.36 22.64
C SER A 31 21.36 -17.23 23.46
N PHE A 32 20.10 -17.38 23.88
CA PHE A 32 19.42 -16.41 24.77
C PHE A 32 19.21 -16.92 26.21
N LEU A 33 20.02 -17.83 26.68
CA LEU A 33 19.96 -18.31 28.08
C LEU A 33 21.31 -18.14 28.75
N GLN A 34 21.48 -17.02 29.42
CA GLN A 34 22.21 -16.86 30.69
C GLN A 34 22.64 -15.42 30.88
N THR A 35 21.70 -14.59 31.27
CA THR A 35 22.00 -13.44 32.09
C THR A 35 20.96 -13.41 33.22
N GLU A 36 21.45 -13.36 34.44
CA GLU A 36 20.81 -13.36 35.75
C GLU A 36 19.33 -12.97 35.79
N ALA A 37 18.56 -13.68 36.61
CA ALA A 37 17.13 -13.52 36.87
C ALA A 37 16.76 -12.12 37.41
N SER A 38 16.97 -11.08 36.59
CA SER A 38 16.29 -9.80 36.80
C SER A 38 14.81 -10.03 36.51
N GLU A 39 13.95 -9.66 37.44
CA GLU A 39 12.49 -9.72 37.29
C GLU A 39 12.09 -9.11 35.93
N GLN A 40 11.59 -9.94 35.01
CA GLN A 40 11.20 -9.47 33.67
C GLN A 40 9.75 -8.95 33.71
N TRP A 41 9.58 -7.66 33.51
CA TRP A 41 8.27 -7.05 33.34
C TRP A 41 7.83 -7.18 31.87
N ASP A 42 6.59 -7.62 31.68
CA ASP A 42 6.00 -7.77 30.34
C ASP A 42 5.37 -6.47 29.85
N TYR A 43 4.79 -5.69 30.77
CA TYR A 43 4.05 -4.48 30.48
C TYR A 43 4.25 -3.43 31.56
N VAL A 44 4.08 -2.14 31.22
CA VAL A 44 4.23 -1.04 32.18
C VAL A 44 3.05 -0.10 32.06
N LEU A 45 2.47 0.27 33.21
CA LEU A 45 1.52 1.35 33.35
C LEU A 45 2.21 2.54 34.04
N VAL A 46 1.90 3.74 33.63
CA VAL A 46 2.45 4.95 34.22
C VAL A 46 1.34 5.84 34.75
N ALA A 47 1.49 6.31 35.98
CA ALA A 47 0.60 7.30 36.60
C ALA A 47 1.38 8.53 37.05
N ASP A 48 0.68 9.66 37.15
CA ASP A 48 1.23 10.88 37.73
C ASP A 48 1.14 10.81 39.27
N HIS A 49 2.16 11.31 39.98
CA HIS A 49 2.16 11.38 41.45
C HIS A 49 0.96 12.19 42.01
N ARG A 50 0.39 13.11 41.21
CA ARG A 50 -0.82 13.87 41.56
C ARG A 50 -2.04 12.98 41.69
N THR A 51 -2.12 11.89 40.91
CA THR A 51 -3.21 10.91 40.96
C THR A 51 -3.25 10.19 42.30
N GLN A 52 -2.11 9.91 42.91
CA GLN A 52 -2.03 9.29 44.23
C GLN A 52 -2.49 10.22 45.35
N ARG A 53 -2.39 11.55 45.20
CA ARG A 53 -2.91 12.52 46.16
C ARG A 53 -4.42 12.68 46.09
N ASN A 54 -5.06 12.27 44.99
CA ASN A 54 -6.52 12.30 44.87
C ASN A 54 -7.10 10.96 45.33
N THR A 55 -7.70 10.94 46.52
CA THR A 55 -8.20 9.75 47.21
C THR A 55 -9.12 8.89 46.31
N ARG A 56 -9.97 9.50 45.50
CA ARG A 56 -10.89 8.78 44.62
C ARG A 56 -10.18 8.11 43.44
N GLN A 57 -9.23 8.77 42.82
CA GLN A 57 -8.44 8.23 41.72
C GLN A 57 -7.48 7.16 42.20
N ALA A 58 -6.85 7.35 43.35
CA ALA A 58 -5.96 6.38 44.00
C ALA A 58 -6.73 5.10 44.37
N GLN A 59 -7.96 5.24 44.86
CA GLN A 59 -8.82 4.10 45.17
C GLN A 59 -9.22 3.29 43.90
N GLN A 60 -9.57 3.96 42.81
CA GLN A 60 -9.85 3.29 41.52
C GLN A 60 -8.61 2.59 40.95
N GLN A 61 -7.46 3.22 41.06
CA GLN A 61 -6.18 2.63 40.67
C GLN A 61 -5.87 1.36 41.47
N GLN A 62 -5.99 1.42 42.77
CA GLN A 62 -5.78 0.27 43.66
C GLN A 62 -6.77 -0.85 43.38
N GLN A 63 -8.05 -0.54 43.20
CA GLN A 63 -9.08 -1.51 42.85
C GLN A 63 -8.75 -2.25 41.55
N PHE A 64 -8.27 -1.53 40.51
CA PHE A 64 -7.84 -2.14 39.27
C PHE A 64 -6.63 -3.08 39.47
N LEU A 65 -5.62 -2.65 40.23
CA LEU A 65 -4.43 -3.46 40.51
C LEU A 65 -4.75 -4.71 41.37
N GLU A 66 -5.69 -4.60 42.30
CA GLU A 66 -6.15 -5.75 43.11
C GLU A 66 -6.94 -6.77 42.25
N GLU A 67 -7.72 -6.29 41.29
CA GLU A 67 -8.39 -7.15 40.34
C GLU A 67 -7.40 -7.91 39.44
N LEU A 68 -6.33 -7.21 38.95
CA LEU A 68 -5.25 -7.86 38.23
C LEU A 68 -4.55 -8.94 39.07
N LYS A 69 -4.31 -8.66 40.34
CA LYS A 69 -3.70 -9.62 41.26
C LYS A 69 -4.58 -10.86 41.43
N ARG A 70 -5.90 -10.70 41.51
CA ARG A 70 -6.86 -11.82 41.54
C ARG A 70 -6.83 -12.69 40.29
N LYS A 71 -6.53 -12.06 39.13
CA LYS A 71 -6.37 -12.77 37.84
C LYS A 71 -4.99 -13.44 37.66
N GLY A 72 -4.12 -13.40 38.66
CA GLY A 72 -2.80 -14.04 38.61
C GLY A 72 -1.70 -13.19 38.04
N PHE A 73 -1.83 -11.84 38.14
CA PHE A 73 -0.80 -10.89 37.74
C PHE A 73 -0.05 -10.33 38.95
N HIS A 74 1.26 -10.19 38.80
CA HIS A 74 2.11 -9.53 39.77
C HIS A 74 2.46 -8.14 39.27
N TYR A 75 2.49 -7.17 40.19
CA TYR A 75 2.95 -5.82 39.89
C TYR A 75 3.95 -5.32 40.91
N LYS A 76 4.87 -4.47 40.49
CA LYS A 76 5.82 -3.74 41.31
C LYS A 76 5.69 -2.25 41.02
N MET A 77 5.62 -1.46 42.06
CA MET A 77 5.58 0.00 41.95
C MET A 77 7.00 0.55 42.11
N ILE A 78 7.40 1.39 41.16
CA ILE A 78 8.70 2.08 41.14
C ILE A 78 8.41 3.57 41.00
N GLU A 79 8.82 4.34 41.98
CA GLU A 79 8.57 5.78 42.02
C GLU A 79 9.76 6.57 41.45
N ASP A 80 9.45 7.57 40.64
CA ASP A 80 10.36 8.63 40.20
C ASP A 80 9.77 9.97 40.63
N HIS A 81 10.48 11.07 40.50
CA HIS A 81 10.13 12.39 41.04
C HIS A 81 8.68 12.84 40.77
N GLU A 82 8.14 12.66 39.57
CA GLU A 82 6.79 13.08 39.21
C GLU A 82 5.92 11.89 38.74
N LYS A 83 6.52 10.74 38.46
CA LYS A 83 5.86 9.60 37.82
C LYS A 83 5.99 8.33 38.65
N VAL A 84 4.96 7.53 38.59
CA VAL A 84 4.93 6.20 39.21
C VAL A 84 4.78 5.18 38.13
N PHE A 85 5.72 4.25 38.07
CA PHE A 85 5.75 3.15 37.11
C PHE A 85 5.26 1.86 37.78
N PHE A 86 4.29 1.19 37.15
CA PHE A 86 3.80 -0.11 37.59
C PHE A 86 4.26 -1.16 36.57
N GLY A 87 5.31 -1.93 36.91
CA GLY A 87 5.74 -3.08 36.13
C GLY A 87 4.76 -4.24 36.35
N ILE A 88 4.23 -4.82 35.28
CA ILE A 88 3.25 -5.91 35.33
C ILE A 88 3.85 -7.16 34.70
N ARG A 89 3.65 -8.30 35.37
CA ARG A 89 4.06 -9.63 34.92
C ARG A 89 2.95 -10.63 35.23
N ALA A 90 2.67 -11.54 34.28
CA ALA A 90 1.72 -12.63 34.51
C ALA A 90 2.41 -13.85 35.16
N ASP A 91 1.65 -14.59 35.97
CA ASP A 91 2.09 -15.87 36.55
C ASP A 91 2.15 -16.97 35.45
N SER A 92 2.99 -17.97 35.66
CA SER A 92 3.11 -19.15 34.77
C SER A 92 1.78 -19.87 34.53
N ARG A 93 0.91 -19.89 35.50
CA ARG A 93 -0.45 -20.51 35.41
C ARG A 93 -1.30 -19.96 34.29
N VAL A 94 -1.21 -18.67 34.05
CA VAL A 94 -1.96 -18.00 32.96
C VAL A 94 -1.47 -18.52 31.61
N PHE A 95 -0.18 -18.69 31.44
CA PHE A 95 0.41 -19.21 30.21
C PHE A 95 0.15 -20.69 29.98
N ASP A 96 0.12 -21.49 31.06
CA ASP A 96 -0.21 -22.92 30.97
C ASP A 96 -1.67 -23.12 30.60
N LEU A 97 -2.57 -22.30 31.14
CA LEU A 97 -3.99 -22.27 30.73
C LEU A 97 -4.15 -21.89 29.22
N TYR A 98 -3.42 -20.90 28.76
CA TYR A 98 -3.41 -20.51 27.36
C TYR A 98 -2.96 -21.65 26.44
N ARG A 99 -1.85 -22.34 26.78
CA ARG A 99 -1.37 -23.49 26.02
C ARG A 99 -2.38 -24.62 25.99
N THR A 100 -3.00 -24.91 27.13
CA THR A 100 -4.01 -25.97 27.25
C THR A 100 -5.23 -25.68 26.40
N LEU A 101 -5.74 -24.44 26.38
CA LEU A 101 -6.93 -24.07 25.60
C LEU A 101 -6.66 -24.11 24.09
N LEU A 102 -5.48 -23.74 23.67
CA LEU A 102 -5.12 -23.77 22.25
C LEU A 102 -4.65 -25.11 21.75
N MET A 103 -4.46 -26.10 22.65
CA MET A 103 -3.83 -27.39 22.32
C MET A 103 -2.51 -27.21 21.54
N GLU A 104 -1.74 -26.17 21.89
CA GLU A 104 -0.42 -25.96 21.26
C GLU A 104 0.42 -27.20 21.52
N PRO A 105 0.87 -27.94 20.47
CA PRO A 105 1.76 -29.06 20.67
C PRO A 105 3.04 -28.54 21.32
N GLU A 106 3.47 -29.21 22.36
CA GLU A 106 4.82 -28.99 22.89
C GLU A 106 5.80 -29.10 21.73
N GLY A 107 6.61 -28.06 21.49
CA GLY A 107 7.54 -28.02 20.36
C GLY A 107 8.41 -29.30 20.29
N PRO A 108 9.00 -29.60 19.11
CA PRO A 108 9.76 -30.86 18.91
C PRO A 108 10.89 -31.07 19.91
N ALA A 109 11.41 -30.01 20.52
CA ALA A 109 12.41 -30.11 21.60
C ALA A 109 11.82 -30.61 22.95
N ALA A 110 10.53 -30.41 23.22
CA ALA A 110 9.88 -30.87 24.45
C ALA A 110 9.53 -32.34 24.43
N ARG A 111 9.50 -32.98 23.25
CA ARG A 111 9.24 -34.42 23.08
C ARG A 111 10.38 -35.31 23.57
N VAL A 112 11.58 -34.76 23.76
CA VAL A 112 12.79 -35.56 24.14
C VAL A 112 13.07 -35.51 25.63
N GLN A 113 12.57 -34.52 26.39
CA GLN A 113 12.75 -34.47 27.86
C GLN A 113 11.52 -33.89 28.57
N PRO A 114 10.72 -34.71 29.30
CA PRO A 114 9.51 -34.24 29.97
C PRO A 114 9.74 -33.44 31.27
N THR A 115 10.93 -32.95 31.56
CA THR A 115 11.29 -32.43 32.88
C THR A 115 11.46 -30.92 33.01
N ARG A 116 11.37 -30.11 31.90
CA ARG A 116 11.39 -28.67 32.03
C ARG A 116 10.38 -28.03 31.07
N PRO A 117 9.40 -27.22 31.56
CA PRO A 117 8.49 -26.48 30.73
C PRO A 117 9.31 -25.48 29.87
N THR A 118 9.15 -25.54 28.56
CA THR A 118 9.80 -24.57 27.64
C THR A 118 9.34 -23.16 27.99
N PRO A 119 10.25 -22.18 28.10
CA PRO A 119 9.87 -20.81 28.43
C PRO A 119 8.95 -20.22 27.33
N VAL A 120 7.87 -19.56 27.75
CA VAL A 120 6.95 -18.91 26.83
C VAL A 120 7.65 -17.74 26.14
N PRO A 121 7.59 -17.61 24.78
CA PRO A 121 8.19 -16.49 24.07
C PRO A 121 7.69 -15.13 24.59
N ALA A 122 8.55 -14.12 24.62
CA ALA A 122 8.22 -12.79 25.09
C ALA A 122 7.05 -12.15 24.30
N THR A 123 6.95 -12.44 23.00
CA THR A 123 5.86 -12.00 22.14
C THR A 123 4.50 -12.52 22.60
N THR A 124 4.41 -13.82 22.90
CA THR A 124 3.18 -14.44 23.43
C THR A 124 2.83 -13.89 24.82
N ARG A 125 3.82 -13.71 25.71
CA ARG A 125 3.62 -13.13 27.04
C ARG A 125 3.02 -11.73 26.96
N ILE A 126 3.62 -10.83 26.19
CA ILE A 126 3.16 -9.44 26.00
C ILE A 126 1.75 -9.42 25.42
N ARG A 127 1.44 -10.31 24.47
CA ARG A 127 0.13 -10.38 23.82
C ARG A 127 -0.98 -10.75 24.81
N ILE A 128 -0.77 -11.80 25.61
CA ILE A 128 -1.72 -12.26 26.63
C ILE A 128 -1.92 -11.17 27.70
N VAL A 129 -0.83 -10.59 28.21
CA VAL A 129 -0.88 -9.53 29.21
C VAL A 129 -1.66 -8.31 28.66
N ASN A 130 -1.35 -7.88 27.44
CA ASN A 130 -2.07 -6.77 26.81
C ASN A 130 -3.57 -7.04 26.62
N PHE A 131 -3.94 -8.28 26.26
CA PHE A 131 -5.35 -8.66 26.13
C PHE A 131 -6.09 -8.55 27.45
N VAL A 132 -5.57 -9.16 28.52
CA VAL A 132 -6.21 -9.13 29.85
C VAL A 132 -6.30 -7.70 30.40
N LEU A 133 -5.25 -6.89 30.24
CA LEU A 133 -5.24 -5.49 30.67
C LEU A 133 -6.32 -4.63 29.96
N ASN A 134 -6.61 -4.92 28.69
CA ASN A 134 -7.61 -4.18 27.92
C ASN A 134 -9.02 -4.74 28.01
N SER A 135 -9.19 -5.87 28.65
CA SER A 135 -10.51 -6.47 28.91
C SER A 135 -11.30 -5.65 29.94
N LYS A 136 -12.60 -5.80 29.94
CA LYS A 136 -13.47 -5.13 30.92
C LYS A 136 -13.20 -5.68 32.33
N THR A 137 -13.08 -4.76 33.28
CA THR A 137 -13.03 -5.07 34.70
C THR A 137 -14.41 -5.48 35.23
N ALA A 138 -14.48 -6.00 36.45
CA ALA A 138 -15.73 -6.29 37.14
C ALA A 138 -16.62 -5.03 37.31
N ALA A 139 -16.00 -3.85 37.38
CA ALA A 139 -16.69 -2.54 37.39
C ALA A 139 -17.18 -2.09 36.01
N GLY A 140 -16.89 -2.85 34.93
CA GLY A 140 -17.29 -2.53 33.55
C GLY A 140 -16.34 -1.57 32.82
N ASP A 141 -15.29 -1.08 33.45
CA ASP A 141 -14.31 -0.14 32.91
C ASP A 141 -13.20 -0.89 32.18
N THR A 142 -12.66 -0.33 31.10
CA THR A 142 -11.46 -0.82 30.43
C THR A 142 -10.24 0.00 30.86
N LEU A 143 -9.02 -0.53 30.68
CA LEU A 143 -7.79 0.24 30.91
C LEU A 143 -7.76 1.52 30.06
N GLU A 144 -8.34 1.48 28.86
CA GLU A 144 -8.44 2.65 28.00
C GLU A 144 -9.33 3.75 28.62
N ASP A 145 -10.43 3.37 29.28
CA ASP A 145 -11.30 4.32 29.98
C ASP A 145 -10.61 4.91 31.19
N LEU A 146 -9.80 4.12 31.91
CA LEU A 146 -8.98 4.61 33.03
C LEU A 146 -7.90 5.59 32.56
N VAL A 147 -7.30 5.35 31.40
CA VAL A 147 -6.35 6.29 30.78
C VAL A 147 -7.06 7.58 30.34
N LYS A 148 -8.23 7.48 29.71
CA LYS A 148 -9.04 8.68 29.32
C LYS A 148 -9.45 9.51 30.51
N ARG A 149 -9.74 8.90 31.68
CA ARG A 149 -10.06 9.60 32.94
C ARG A 149 -8.83 10.14 33.69
N GLY A 150 -7.61 9.88 33.17
CA GLY A 150 -6.37 10.36 33.78
C GLY A 150 -5.91 9.59 35.02
N ILE A 151 -6.45 8.40 35.29
CA ILE A 151 -6.02 7.52 36.41
C ILE A 151 -4.64 6.92 36.09
N PHE A 152 -4.46 6.48 34.84
CA PHE A 152 -3.15 6.19 34.26
C PHE A 152 -2.87 7.18 33.14
N GLU A 153 -1.65 7.64 33.02
CA GLU A 153 -1.24 8.55 31.96
C GLU A 153 -0.99 7.80 30.64
N THR A 154 -0.31 6.67 30.73
CA THR A 154 0.07 5.88 29.55
C THR A 154 0.38 4.44 29.91
N ARG A 155 0.46 3.61 28.88
CA ARG A 155 0.75 2.18 28.96
C ARG A 155 1.63 1.75 27.78
N PHE A 156 2.55 0.79 27.99
CA PHE A 156 3.40 0.28 26.94
C PHE A 156 4.08 -1.05 27.31
N ALA A 157 4.47 -1.82 26.28
CA ALA A 157 5.37 -2.96 26.43
C ALA A 157 6.82 -2.49 26.38
N LEU A 158 7.70 -3.15 27.14
CA LEU A 158 9.11 -2.77 27.22
C LEU A 158 9.91 -3.23 26.01
N HIS A 159 10.80 -2.36 25.51
CA HIS A 159 11.88 -2.76 24.64
C HIS A 159 12.97 -3.44 25.46
N LYS A 160 13.16 -4.74 25.22
CA LYS A 160 14.27 -5.54 25.77
C LYS A 160 14.85 -6.43 24.69
N GLY A 161 16.19 -6.52 24.58
CA GLY A 161 16.88 -7.33 23.57
C GLY A 161 16.89 -6.73 22.17
N GLU A 162 16.61 -5.44 22.01
CA GLU A 162 16.55 -4.75 20.73
C GLU A 162 17.92 -4.43 20.12
N GLU A 163 19.03 -4.61 20.84
CA GLU A 163 20.37 -4.19 20.40
C GLU A 163 20.84 -4.93 19.14
N ASP A 164 20.52 -6.21 19.01
CA ASP A 164 20.87 -6.98 17.83
C ASP A 164 20.09 -6.51 16.59
N LEU A 165 18.78 -6.26 16.73
CA LEU A 165 17.97 -5.66 15.67
C LEU A 165 18.45 -4.24 15.31
N LYS A 166 18.87 -3.44 16.29
CA LYS A 166 19.44 -2.11 16.03
C LYS A 166 20.69 -2.20 15.17
N LYS A 167 21.54 -3.21 15.40
CA LYS A 167 22.81 -3.37 14.67
C LYS A 167 22.61 -4.00 13.31
N LYS A 168 21.80 -5.06 13.22
CA LYS A 168 21.60 -5.82 11.98
C LYS A 168 20.67 -5.12 11.00
N TRP A 169 19.61 -4.49 11.50
CA TRP A 169 18.47 -4.07 10.68
C TRP A 169 18.20 -2.57 10.68
N ALA A 170 18.13 -1.92 11.86
CA ALA A 170 17.71 -0.51 11.99
C ALA A 170 18.88 0.47 11.82
N GLN A 171 19.60 0.39 10.69
CA GLN A 171 20.71 1.28 10.31
C GLN A 171 20.67 1.62 8.83
N TRP A 172 20.91 2.88 8.49
CA TRP A 172 21.00 3.34 7.09
C TRP A 172 22.11 2.66 6.30
N ARG A 173 23.22 2.27 6.96
CA ARG A 173 24.34 1.57 6.34
C ARG A 173 23.93 0.23 5.68
N ASN A 174 22.88 -0.40 6.19
CA ASN A 174 22.44 -1.72 5.75
C ASN A 174 21.28 -1.63 4.71
N MET A 175 21.16 -0.50 3.97
CA MET A 175 20.02 -0.23 3.08
C MET A 175 19.74 -1.36 2.07
N VAL A 176 20.79 -1.98 1.52
CA VAL A 176 20.68 -3.03 0.49
C VAL A 176 20.79 -4.45 1.07
N HIS A 177 21.06 -4.60 2.39
CA HIS A 177 21.14 -5.92 2.99
C HIS A 177 19.76 -6.58 3.14
N THR A 178 19.76 -7.92 3.10
CA THR A 178 18.58 -8.76 3.37
C THR A 178 18.00 -8.48 4.74
N GLN A 179 16.67 -8.63 4.86
CA GLN A 179 15.98 -8.38 6.12
C GLN A 179 15.99 -9.63 7.00
N PRO A 180 16.32 -9.52 8.30
CA PRO A 180 16.27 -10.66 9.23
C PRO A 180 14.83 -10.91 9.68
N ILE A 181 14.02 -11.54 8.82
CA ILE A 181 12.57 -11.72 9.02
C ILE A 181 12.26 -12.53 10.27
N ASP A 182 13.05 -13.57 10.56
CA ASP A 182 12.86 -14.40 11.75
C ASP A 182 13.17 -13.62 13.05
N ASP A 183 14.25 -12.83 13.07
CA ASP A 183 14.56 -11.96 14.23
C ASP A 183 13.45 -10.91 14.44
N ILE A 184 12.87 -10.38 13.37
CA ILE A 184 11.73 -9.44 13.43
C ILE A 184 10.49 -10.13 14.00
N ARG A 185 10.20 -11.39 13.59
CA ARG A 185 9.10 -12.19 14.11
C ARG A 185 9.26 -12.42 15.61
N ASP A 186 10.43 -12.85 16.03
CA ASP A 186 10.69 -13.18 17.42
C ASP A 186 10.63 -11.97 18.35
N TYR A 187 10.84 -10.78 17.79
CA TYR A 187 10.77 -9.52 18.54
C TYR A 187 9.41 -8.83 18.46
N PHE A 188 8.86 -8.63 17.25
CA PHE A 188 7.63 -7.87 17.00
C PHE A 188 6.39 -8.75 16.73
N GLY A 189 6.56 -10.04 16.52
CA GLY A 189 5.49 -10.98 16.16
C GLY A 189 5.30 -11.14 14.65
N GLU A 190 4.48 -12.12 14.28
CA GLU A 190 4.28 -12.59 12.91
C GLU A 190 3.67 -11.51 12.01
N LYS A 191 2.75 -10.69 12.51
CA LYS A 191 2.07 -9.66 11.72
C LYS A 191 3.04 -8.60 11.18
N VAL A 192 3.97 -8.14 12.01
CA VAL A 192 5.01 -7.18 11.60
C VAL A 192 6.02 -7.84 10.68
N ALA A 193 6.42 -9.07 10.98
CA ALA A 193 7.34 -9.83 10.14
C ALA A 193 6.77 -10.09 8.74
N LEU A 194 5.47 -10.40 8.62
CA LEU A 194 4.78 -10.55 7.32
C LEU A 194 4.73 -9.23 6.53
N TYR A 195 4.57 -8.10 7.20
CA TYR A 195 4.65 -6.80 6.54
C TYR A 195 6.01 -6.60 5.88
N PHE A 196 7.10 -6.80 6.62
CA PHE A 196 8.44 -6.64 6.08
C PHE A 196 8.81 -7.72 5.06
N ALA A 197 8.30 -8.94 5.22
CA ALA A 197 8.44 -10.00 4.22
C ALA A 197 7.76 -9.62 2.90
N TRP A 198 6.53 -9.09 2.97
CA TRP A 198 5.79 -8.61 1.81
C TRP A 198 6.48 -7.40 1.17
N LEU A 199 6.89 -6.41 1.96
CA LEU A 199 7.55 -5.20 1.45
C LEU A 199 8.90 -5.53 0.80
N GLY A 200 9.67 -6.45 1.40
CA GLY A 200 10.91 -6.95 0.82
C GLY A 200 10.69 -7.69 -0.50
N TRP A 201 9.67 -8.54 -0.57
CA TRP A 201 9.26 -9.21 -1.81
C TRP A 201 8.81 -8.23 -2.88
N TYR A 202 7.97 -7.27 -2.53
CA TYR A 202 7.53 -6.22 -3.44
C TYR A 202 8.70 -5.43 -4.01
N THR A 203 9.64 -5.01 -3.16
CA THR A 203 10.85 -4.28 -3.56
C THR A 203 11.72 -5.12 -4.51
N TYR A 204 11.90 -6.41 -4.23
CA TYR A 204 12.64 -7.32 -5.11
C TYR A 204 11.99 -7.44 -6.49
N MET A 205 10.68 -7.64 -6.53
CA MET A 205 9.94 -7.78 -7.79
C MET A 205 9.85 -6.46 -8.58
N LEU A 206 10.05 -5.31 -7.95
CA LEU A 206 10.14 -4.03 -8.65
C LEU A 206 11.42 -3.89 -9.48
N VAL A 207 12.49 -4.64 -9.20
CA VAL A 207 13.76 -4.53 -9.93
C VAL A 207 13.59 -4.78 -11.44
N PRO A 208 13.02 -5.90 -11.90
CA PRO A 208 12.80 -6.12 -13.33
C PRO A 208 11.85 -5.09 -13.95
N ALA A 209 10.84 -4.62 -13.22
CA ALA A 209 9.92 -3.59 -13.68
C ALA A 209 10.63 -2.22 -13.83
N ALA A 210 11.49 -1.86 -12.88
CA ALA A 210 12.28 -0.64 -12.92
C ALA A 210 13.29 -0.64 -14.09
N VAL A 211 13.95 -1.78 -14.31
CA VAL A 211 14.89 -1.93 -15.46
C VAL A 211 14.14 -1.82 -16.78
N ALA A 212 13.01 -2.50 -16.93
CA ALA A 212 12.19 -2.42 -18.14
C ALA A 212 11.69 -0.99 -18.39
N GLY A 213 11.16 -0.32 -17.36
CA GLY A 213 10.71 1.08 -17.46
C GLY A 213 11.83 2.05 -17.83
N LEU A 214 13.01 1.87 -17.24
CA LEU A 214 14.18 2.66 -17.57
C LEU A 214 14.64 2.46 -19.03
N ILE A 215 14.65 1.21 -19.52
CA ILE A 215 14.99 0.91 -20.93
C ILE A 215 14.02 1.60 -21.87
N ILE A 216 12.71 1.51 -21.61
CA ILE A 216 11.68 2.18 -22.44
C ILE A 216 11.86 3.69 -22.43
N PHE A 217 12.09 4.29 -21.27
CA PHE A 217 12.33 5.72 -21.18
C PHE A 217 13.61 6.16 -21.91
N LEU A 218 14.71 5.41 -21.75
CA LEU A 218 15.98 5.69 -22.45
C LEU A 218 15.87 5.45 -23.96
N SER A 219 15.07 4.49 -24.42
CA SER A 219 14.81 4.29 -25.85
C SER A 219 14.15 5.51 -26.48
N GLY A 220 13.30 6.23 -25.73
CA GLY A 220 12.74 7.51 -26.15
C GLY A 220 13.80 8.58 -26.43
N PHE A 221 14.92 8.59 -25.70
CA PHE A 221 16.04 9.51 -25.98
C PHE A 221 16.73 9.20 -27.31
N SER A 222 16.90 7.93 -27.66
CA SER A 222 17.50 7.56 -28.96
C SER A 222 16.64 8.02 -30.14
N LEU A 223 15.33 8.10 -29.95
CA LEU A 223 14.34 8.57 -30.93
C LEU A 223 14.04 10.08 -30.83
N PHE A 224 14.64 10.77 -29.87
CA PHE A 224 14.35 12.18 -29.55
C PHE A 224 14.49 13.14 -30.74
N ASN A 225 15.50 12.96 -31.58
CA ASN A 225 15.73 13.71 -32.79
C ASN A 225 15.32 12.97 -34.08
N ALA A 226 14.99 11.68 -33.98
CA ALA A 226 14.64 10.85 -35.14
C ALA A 226 13.13 10.83 -35.45
N SER A 227 12.28 11.21 -34.48
CA SER A 227 10.82 11.20 -34.63
C SER A 227 10.36 12.14 -35.74
N GLN A 228 9.67 11.61 -36.76
CA GLN A 228 9.11 12.39 -37.85
C GLN A 228 8.08 13.43 -37.35
N ILE A 229 7.25 13.05 -36.38
CA ILE A 229 6.25 13.93 -35.78
C ILE A 229 6.91 15.13 -35.09
N SER A 230 7.97 14.90 -34.31
CA SER A 230 8.70 16.00 -33.66
C SER A 230 9.37 16.93 -34.67
N LYS A 231 9.89 16.39 -35.79
CA LYS A 231 10.46 17.21 -36.88
C LYS A 231 9.40 18.09 -37.52
N GLU A 232 8.24 17.51 -37.87
CA GLU A 232 7.12 18.28 -38.45
C GLU A 232 6.64 19.39 -37.51
N ILE A 233 6.53 19.14 -36.21
CA ILE A 233 6.14 20.18 -35.24
C ILE A 233 7.21 21.26 -35.16
N CYS A 234 8.49 20.92 -35.14
CA CYS A 234 9.58 21.89 -35.03
C CYS A 234 9.75 22.75 -36.29
N GLU A 235 9.37 22.25 -37.47
CA GLU A 235 9.44 22.92 -38.74
C GLU A 235 8.16 23.69 -39.09
N ALA A 236 7.06 23.50 -38.38
CA ALA A 236 5.75 24.09 -38.65
C ALA A 236 5.65 25.53 -38.12
N HIS A 237 6.35 26.46 -38.76
CA HIS A 237 6.28 27.90 -38.46
C HIS A 237 5.06 28.58 -39.06
N ASP A 238 4.42 27.99 -40.04
CA ASP A 238 3.25 28.45 -40.76
C ASP A 238 1.92 28.11 -40.10
N ILE A 239 1.90 27.11 -39.19
CA ILE A 239 0.69 26.68 -38.52
C ILE A 239 0.48 27.49 -37.24
N LEU A 240 -0.61 28.25 -37.21
CA LEU A 240 -1.04 29.03 -36.03
C LEU A 240 -2.08 28.26 -35.24
N LEU A 241 -1.86 28.12 -33.95
CA LEU A 241 -2.80 27.51 -33.00
C LEU A 241 -3.80 28.52 -32.48
N CYS A 242 -5.06 28.11 -32.33
CA CYS A 242 -6.11 28.92 -31.76
C CYS A 242 -5.80 29.32 -30.32
N PRO A 243 -6.16 30.55 -29.88
CA PRO A 243 -5.94 31.00 -28.50
C PRO A 243 -6.63 30.08 -27.49
N ARG A 244 -5.90 29.69 -26.43
CA ARG A 244 -6.43 28.91 -25.31
C ARG A 244 -6.87 29.84 -24.20
N GLY A 245 -7.92 29.60 -23.56
CA GLY A 245 -8.38 30.39 -22.43
C GLY A 245 -8.88 31.81 -22.80
N ASP A 246 -9.55 32.44 -21.84
CA ASP A 246 -10.12 33.78 -22.02
C ASP A 246 -9.07 34.90 -21.91
N HIS A 247 -7.88 34.62 -21.41
CA HIS A 247 -6.85 35.63 -21.13
C HIS A 247 -5.65 35.58 -22.07
N SER A 248 -5.38 34.40 -22.70
CA SER A 248 -4.32 34.25 -23.70
C SER A 248 -4.91 34.61 -25.08
N ARG A 249 -4.76 35.85 -25.48
CA ARG A 249 -5.29 36.40 -26.74
C ARG A 249 -4.25 36.48 -27.85
N ARG A 250 -3.26 35.58 -27.78
CA ARG A 250 -2.20 35.48 -28.77
C ARG A 250 -2.31 34.16 -29.53
N TYR A 251 -2.12 34.27 -30.85
CA TYR A 251 -1.86 33.09 -31.66
C TYR A 251 -0.46 32.60 -31.38
N GLN A 252 -0.32 31.29 -31.10
CA GLN A 252 0.97 30.65 -30.89
C GLN A 252 1.34 29.84 -32.14
N GLN A 253 2.60 29.87 -32.53
CA GLN A 253 3.07 28.98 -33.59
C GLN A 253 3.19 27.57 -33.07
N LEU A 254 2.88 26.58 -33.92
CA LEU A 254 3.04 25.16 -33.52
C LEU A 254 4.50 24.81 -33.20
N SER A 255 5.45 25.46 -33.88
CA SER A 255 6.89 25.30 -33.61
C SER A 255 7.33 25.67 -32.20
N ASP A 256 6.60 26.58 -31.51
CA ASP A 256 6.89 26.94 -30.11
C ASP A 256 6.74 25.73 -29.17
N THR A 257 5.97 24.73 -29.58
CA THR A 257 5.78 23.48 -28.79
C THR A 257 6.81 22.40 -29.08
N CYS A 258 7.82 22.66 -29.90
CA CYS A 258 8.84 21.69 -30.31
C CYS A 258 9.52 20.97 -29.12
N THR A 259 9.93 21.71 -28.09
CA THR A 259 10.58 21.14 -26.91
C THR A 259 9.65 20.19 -26.15
N PHE A 260 8.40 20.57 -25.98
CA PHE A 260 7.40 19.72 -25.30
C PHE A 260 7.02 18.50 -26.13
N ALA A 261 6.93 18.62 -27.46
CA ALA A 261 6.67 17.48 -28.33
C ALA A 261 7.79 16.45 -28.25
N LYS A 262 9.05 16.89 -28.26
CA LYS A 262 10.20 16.03 -28.05
C LYS A 262 10.21 15.36 -26.67
N LEU A 263 9.86 16.11 -25.61
CA LEU A 263 9.75 15.58 -24.26
C LEU A 263 8.64 14.54 -24.13
N THR A 264 7.46 14.81 -24.74
CA THR A 264 6.33 13.86 -24.74
C THR A 264 6.72 12.54 -25.38
N HIS A 265 7.58 12.53 -26.40
CA HIS A 265 8.01 11.32 -27.07
C HIS A 265 8.86 10.39 -26.18
N LEU A 266 9.44 10.88 -25.08
CA LEU A 266 10.18 10.06 -24.10
C LEU A 266 9.28 9.06 -23.37
N PHE A 267 8.02 9.40 -23.16
CA PHE A 267 7.09 8.58 -22.40
C PHE A 267 5.81 8.20 -23.15
N ASP A 268 5.54 8.77 -24.31
CA ASP A 268 4.44 8.39 -25.21
C ASP A 268 4.98 7.87 -26.54
N ASN A 269 5.57 6.68 -26.51
CA ASN A 269 6.11 5.97 -27.66
C ASN A 269 5.49 4.57 -27.79
N GLU A 270 5.79 3.85 -28.86
CA GLU A 270 5.27 2.49 -29.09
C GLU A 270 5.72 1.51 -27.99
N GLY A 271 6.91 1.71 -27.42
CA GLY A 271 7.43 0.91 -26.32
C GLY A 271 6.62 1.03 -25.03
N THR A 272 5.96 2.16 -24.79
CA THR A 272 5.13 2.37 -23.61
C THR A 272 3.92 1.44 -23.56
N VAL A 273 3.34 1.14 -24.72
CA VAL A 273 2.22 0.16 -24.82
C VAL A 273 2.68 -1.25 -24.46
N LEU A 274 3.86 -1.67 -24.97
CA LEU A 274 4.46 -2.94 -24.60
C LEU A 274 4.79 -2.98 -23.09
N PHE A 275 5.24 -1.87 -22.54
CA PHE A 275 5.51 -1.75 -21.12
C PHE A 275 4.23 -1.86 -20.27
N ALA A 276 3.12 -1.27 -20.70
CA ALA A 276 1.84 -1.41 -20.01
C ALA A 276 1.34 -2.87 -19.99
N ILE A 277 1.49 -3.61 -21.10
CA ILE A 277 1.19 -5.04 -21.17
C ILE A 277 2.11 -5.83 -20.22
N PHE A 278 3.42 -5.55 -20.27
CA PHE A 278 4.38 -6.16 -19.34
C PHE A 278 4.02 -5.91 -17.87
N MET A 279 3.63 -4.70 -17.50
CA MET A 279 3.25 -4.37 -16.13
C MET A 279 1.93 -5.02 -15.68
N ALA A 280 0.98 -5.22 -16.58
CA ALA A 280 -0.23 -5.99 -16.30
C ALA A 280 0.10 -7.47 -16.00
N LEU A 281 1.03 -8.06 -16.75
CA LEU A 281 1.54 -9.40 -16.49
C LEU A 281 2.35 -9.45 -15.18
N TRP A 282 3.24 -8.48 -14.99
CA TRP A 282 4.05 -8.36 -13.78
C TRP A 282 3.19 -8.31 -12.52
N ALA A 283 2.12 -7.50 -12.50
CA ALA A 283 1.22 -7.40 -11.36
C ALA A 283 0.55 -8.75 -11.02
N THR A 284 0.19 -9.54 -12.05
CA THR A 284 -0.37 -10.87 -11.86
C THR A 284 0.66 -11.84 -11.30
N VAL A 285 1.84 -11.91 -11.92
CA VAL A 285 2.94 -12.78 -11.51
C VAL A 285 3.39 -12.45 -10.08
N PHE A 286 3.50 -11.17 -9.75
CA PHE A 286 3.84 -10.68 -8.41
C PHE A 286 2.89 -11.25 -7.35
N LEU A 287 1.58 -11.16 -7.57
CA LEU A 287 0.59 -11.64 -6.61
C LEU A 287 0.60 -13.16 -6.44
N GLU A 288 0.65 -13.91 -7.54
CA GLU A 288 0.64 -15.37 -7.49
C GLU A 288 1.92 -15.93 -6.82
N ILE A 289 3.07 -15.34 -7.11
CA ILE A 289 4.31 -15.78 -6.45
C ILE A 289 4.32 -15.35 -4.97
N TRP A 290 3.76 -14.18 -4.62
CA TRP A 290 3.62 -13.77 -3.22
C TRP A 290 2.76 -14.76 -2.42
N LYS A 291 1.63 -15.21 -2.96
CA LYS A 291 0.79 -16.23 -2.30
C LYS A 291 1.59 -17.51 -2.00
N ARG A 292 2.41 -17.95 -2.94
CA ARG A 292 3.29 -19.11 -2.75
C ARG A 292 4.39 -18.88 -1.71
N GLN A 293 5.02 -17.71 -1.75
CA GLN A 293 6.07 -17.36 -0.79
C GLN A 293 5.51 -17.24 0.62
N ARG A 294 4.36 -16.60 0.78
CA ARG A 294 3.62 -16.55 2.05
C ARG A 294 3.35 -17.97 2.60
N ALA A 295 2.88 -18.88 1.76
CA ALA A 295 2.61 -20.27 2.20
C ALA A 295 3.86 -20.97 2.73
N ARG A 296 5.05 -20.72 2.14
CA ARG A 296 6.34 -21.23 2.64
C ARG A 296 6.69 -20.63 4.01
N VAL A 297 6.53 -19.33 4.17
CA VAL A 297 6.81 -18.61 5.43
C VAL A 297 5.89 -19.10 6.55
N VAL A 298 4.59 -19.22 6.28
CA VAL A 298 3.58 -19.71 7.24
C VAL A 298 3.89 -21.14 7.69
N LEU A 299 4.34 -22.01 6.77
CA LEU A 299 4.78 -23.36 7.11
C LEU A 299 6.04 -23.35 7.97
N HIS A 300 7.03 -22.52 7.62
CA HIS A 300 8.27 -22.39 8.39
C HIS A 300 8.02 -21.93 9.84
N TRP A 301 7.01 -21.07 10.03
CA TRP A 301 6.63 -20.56 11.34
C TRP A 301 5.63 -21.43 12.10
N ASP A 302 5.26 -22.60 11.58
CA ASP A 302 4.29 -23.54 12.17
C ASP A 302 2.91 -22.92 12.48
N LEU A 303 2.46 -22.01 11.59
CA LEU A 303 1.18 -21.29 11.72
C LEU A 303 0.04 -21.95 10.94
N TYR A 304 0.26 -23.06 10.25
CA TYR A 304 -0.73 -23.64 9.35
C TYR A 304 -1.98 -24.15 10.07
N GLY A 305 -1.81 -24.64 11.29
CA GLY A 305 -2.90 -25.11 12.17
C GLY A 305 -3.52 -24.02 13.05
N TRP A 306 -2.94 -22.83 13.09
CA TRP A 306 -3.42 -21.74 13.94
C TRP A 306 -4.72 -21.13 13.41
N ASP A 307 -5.68 -20.89 14.32
CA ASP A 307 -6.95 -20.23 14.04
C ASP A 307 -7.11 -18.98 14.90
N GLU A 308 -7.35 -17.84 14.26
CA GLU A 308 -7.46 -16.54 14.91
C GLU A 308 -8.70 -16.46 15.81
N ASP A 309 -9.83 -16.98 15.34
CA ASP A 309 -11.07 -16.97 16.11
C ASP A 309 -10.97 -17.88 17.35
N GLN A 310 -10.30 -19.03 17.22
CA GLN A 310 -10.06 -19.92 18.35
C GLN A 310 -9.15 -19.27 19.40
N GLU A 311 -8.11 -18.56 18.98
CA GLU A 311 -7.22 -17.84 19.90
C GLU A 311 -7.96 -16.72 20.64
N GLU A 312 -8.78 -15.93 19.92
CA GLU A 312 -9.54 -14.84 20.54
C GLU A 312 -10.54 -15.37 21.56
N MET A 313 -11.24 -16.48 21.26
CA MET A 313 -12.11 -17.15 22.23
C MET A 313 -11.35 -17.70 23.44
N ALA A 314 -10.15 -18.27 23.22
CA ALA A 314 -9.32 -18.76 24.31
C ALA A 314 -8.87 -17.61 25.25
N LEU A 315 -8.50 -16.46 24.69
CA LEU A 315 -8.15 -15.28 25.47
C LEU A 315 -9.34 -14.73 26.26
N GLU A 316 -10.54 -14.73 25.67
CA GLU A 316 -11.78 -14.33 26.37
C GLU A 316 -12.08 -15.29 27.53
N LEU A 317 -11.94 -16.60 27.35
CA LEU A 317 -12.14 -17.60 28.41
C LEU A 317 -11.10 -17.48 29.54
N ILE A 318 -9.84 -17.16 29.23
CA ILE A 318 -8.81 -16.88 30.25
C ILE A 318 -9.19 -15.66 31.09
N ASN A 319 -9.75 -14.64 30.46
CA ASN A 319 -10.14 -13.42 31.14
C ASN A 319 -11.44 -13.59 31.97
N CYS A 320 -12.41 -14.31 31.41
CA CYS A 320 -13.72 -14.54 32.01
C CYS A 320 -14.15 -15.99 31.78
N PRO A 321 -13.93 -16.93 32.75
CA PRO A 321 -14.26 -18.34 32.58
C PRO A 321 -15.74 -18.61 32.35
N GLU A 322 -16.63 -17.71 32.77
CA GLU A 322 -18.10 -17.79 32.58
C GLU A 322 -18.56 -17.10 31.29
N TYR A 323 -17.65 -16.87 30.32
CA TYR A 323 -17.99 -16.20 29.07
C TYR A 323 -18.95 -17.05 28.23
N GLU A 324 -20.12 -16.49 27.96
CA GLU A 324 -21.09 -17.07 27.04
C GLU A 324 -21.03 -16.42 25.67
N LEU A 325 -20.93 -17.26 24.64
CA LEU A 325 -20.90 -16.80 23.25
C LEU A 325 -22.28 -16.30 22.82
N ARG A 326 -22.40 -14.98 22.57
CA ARG A 326 -23.65 -14.42 22.09
C ARG A 326 -23.78 -14.60 20.58
N PRO A 327 -24.92 -15.08 20.04
CA PRO A 327 -25.12 -15.22 18.61
C PRO A 327 -25.12 -13.83 17.96
N TYR A 328 -24.45 -13.73 16.82
CA TYR A 328 -24.41 -12.51 16.02
C TYR A 328 -25.71 -12.33 15.25
N GLN A 329 -26.39 -11.21 15.42
CA GLN A 329 -27.56 -10.85 14.62
C GLN A 329 -27.16 -9.79 13.58
N HIS A 330 -27.21 -10.20 12.30
CA HIS A 330 -26.96 -9.29 11.18
C HIS A 330 -28.15 -8.33 11.02
N SER A 331 -27.88 -7.01 11.02
CA SER A 331 -28.90 -5.98 10.80
C SER A 331 -28.73 -5.38 9.40
N TYR A 332 -29.60 -5.74 8.48
CA TYR A 332 -29.63 -5.20 7.12
C TYR A 332 -29.78 -3.68 7.09
N LEU A 333 -30.61 -3.12 7.98
CA LEU A 333 -30.82 -1.67 8.09
C LEU A 333 -29.48 -0.96 8.42
N ARG A 334 -28.71 -1.51 9.36
CA ARG A 334 -27.42 -0.93 9.75
C ARG A 334 -26.42 -0.98 8.60
N SER A 335 -26.33 -2.11 7.89
CA SER A 335 -25.49 -2.26 6.70
C SER A 335 -25.87 -1.30 5.58
N THR A 336 -27.17 -1.09 5.35
CA THR A 336 -27.66 -0.14 4.34
C THR A 336 -27.31 1.31 4.71
N VAL A 337 -27.46 1.71 5.98
CA VAL A 337 -27.07 3.05 6.44
C VAL A 337 -25.57 3.28 6.26
N ILE A 338 -24.72 2.28 6.59
CA ILE A 338 -23.27 2.37 6.40
C ILE A 338 -22.92 2.52 4.92
N LEU A 339 -23.58 1.77 4.04
CA LEU A 339 -23.39 1.87 2.60
C LEU A 339 -23.72 3.29 2.09
N ILE A 340 -24.87 3.82 2.47
CA ILE A 340 -25.32 5.18 2.07
C ILE A 340 -24.32 6.23 2.57
N LEU A 341 -23.91 6.16 3.83
CA LEU A 341 -22.93 7.11 4.39
C LEU A 341 -21.56 7.00 3.70
N SER A 342 -21.11 5.78 3.35
CA SER A 342 -19.88 5.56 2.62
C SER A 342 -19.95 6.15 1.21
N LEU A 343 -21.06 5.96 0.50
CA LEU A 343 -21.29 6.56 -0.83
C LEU A 343 -21.35 8.09 -0.75
N LEU A 344 -21.99 8.65 0.26
CA LEU A 344 -22.00 10.10 0.48
C LEU A 344 -20.59 10.67 0.68
N MET A 345 -19.76 9.97 1.45
CA MET A 345 -18.36 10.38 1.64
C MET A 345 -17.55 10.28 0.35
N ILE A 346 -17.76 9.25 -0.47
CA ILE A 346 -17.12 9.14 -1.79
C ILE A 346 -17.55 10.30 -2.70
N CYS A 347 -18.84 10.65 -2.75
CA CYS A 347 -19.32 11.81 -3.48
C CYS A 347 -18.68 13.12 -2.99
N LEU A 348 -18.48 13.26 -1.68
CA LEU A 348 -17.78 14.41 -1.11
C LEU A 348 -16.32 14.46 -1.55
N MET A 349 -15.61 13.31 -1.60
CA MET A 349 -14.23 13.24 -2.09
C MET A 349 -14.14 13.67 -3.56
N ILE A 350 -15.04 13.17 -4.39
CA ILE A 350 -15.12 13.55 -5.81
C ILE A 350 -15.43 15.06 -5.93
N GLY A 351 -16.32 15.58 -5.09
CA GLY A 351 -16.63 17.02 -5.05
C GLY A 351 -15.40 17.89 -4.70
N ILE A 352 -14.58 17.45 -3.74
CA ILE A 352 -13.33 18.16 -3.38
C ILE A 352 -12.32 18.11 -4.54
N ALA A 353 -12.23 16.99 -5.26
CA ALA A 353 -11.38 16.91 -6.45
C ALA A 353 -11.82 17.91 -7.53
N HIS A 354 -13.13 18.09 -7.75
CA HIS A 354 -13.65 19.11 -8.67
C HIS A 354 -13.39 20.53 -8.17
N LEU A 355 -13.45 20.77 -6.85
CA LEU A 355 -13.08 22.07 -6.27
C LEU A 355 -11.60 22.40 -6.54
N LEU A 356 -10.71 21.40 -6.50
CA LEU A 356 -9.30 21.59 -6.88
C LEU A 356 -9.12 21.94 -8.37
N VAL A 357 -9.99 21.42 -9.25
CA VAL A 357 -10.02 21.84 -10.66
C VAL A 357 -10.42 23.31 -10.79
N VAL A 358 -11.47 23.72 -10.08
CA VAL A 358 -11.88 25.13 -10.02
C VAL A 358 -10.74 26.02 -9.52
N TYR A 359 -10.03 25.56 -8.47
CA TYR A 359 -8.83 26.27 -7.99
C TYR A 359 -7.78 26.44 -9.10
N ARG A 360 -7.48 25.38 -9.88
CA ARG A 360 -6.50 25.47 -10.98
C ARG A 360 -6.92 26.52 -12.03
N VAL A 361 -8.18 26.55 -12.41
CA VAL A 361 -8.73 27.54 -13.34
C VAL A 361 -8.59 28.97 -12.80
N LEU A 362 -8.96 29.18 -11.52
CA LEU A 362 -8.83 30.48 -10.87
C LEU A 362 -7.37 30.91 -10.69
N ALA A 363 -6.48 29.99 -10.34
CA ALA A 363 -5.06 30.25 -10.21
C ALA A 363 -4.44 30.64 -11.55
N ALA A 364 -4.81 29.95 -12.64
CA ALA A 364 -4.38 30.31 -13.99
C ALA A 364 -4.82 31.74 -14.37
N ALA A 365 -6.08 32.09 -14.10
CA ALA A 365 -6.60 33.44 -14.33
C ALA A 365 -5.86 34.50 -13.49
N TYR A 366 -5.60 34.21 -12.22
CA TYR A 366 -4.88 35.09 -11.29
C TYR A 366 -3.42 35.32 -11.71
N PHE A 367 -2.67 34.25 -12.02
CA PHE A 367 -1.27 34.35 -12.42
C PHE A 367 -1.10 35.06 -13.76
N ASN A 368 -2.04 34.88 -14.71
CA ASN A 368 -2.06 35.62 -15.98
C ASN A 368 -2.34 37.11 -15.76
N SER A 369 -3.16 37.48 -14.78
CA SER A 369 -3.45 38.89 -14.47
C SER A 369 -2.32 39.58 -13.71
N ALA A 370 -1.53 38.83 -12.96
CA ALA A 370 -0.46 39.35 -12.11
C ALA A 370 0.85 39.50 -12.88
N LEU A 371 0.99 40.28 -13.92
CA LEU A 371 2.18 40.74 -14.72
C LEU A 371 3.60 40.24 -14.27
N LEU A 372 3.70 39.41 -13.27
CA LEU A 372 4.95 38.93 -12.66
C LEU A 372 5.59 37.72 -13.37
N PHE A 373 4.81 36.98 -14.19
CA PHE A 373 5.27 35.73 -14.82
C PHE A 373 5.16 35.79 -16.34
N ARG A 374 6.16 35.20 -17.03
CA ARG A 374 6.03 34.97 -18.49
C ARG A 374 4.98 33.85 -18.71
N GLU A 375 4.27 33.87 -19.83
CA GLU A 375 3.20 32.90 -20.17
C GLU A 375 3.64 31.43 -20.04
N GLU A 376 4.89 31.11 -20.38
CA GLU A 376 5.45 29.78 -20.19
C GLU A 376 5.60 29.38 -18.71
N GLN A 377 5.88 30.32 -17.81
CA GLN A 377 6.05 30.09 -16.38
C GLN A 377 4.70 29.99 -15.65
N VAL A 378 3.64 30.59 -16.19
CA VAL A 378 2.29 30.53 -15.59
C VAL A 378 1.77 29.11 -15.53
N THR A 379 1.86 28.33 -16.60
CA THR A 379 1.40 26.94 -16.64
C THR A 379 2.14 26.09 -15.62
N THR A 380 3.46 26.26 -15.53
CA THR A 380 4.28 25.53 -14.55
C THR A 380 3.92 25.93 -13.10
N ALA A 381 3.73 27.23 -12.85
CA ALA A 381 3.34 27.74 -11.53
C ALA A 381 1.95 27.21 -11.10
N VAL A 382 0.97 27.17 -12.00
CA VAL A 382 -0.36 26.60 -11.73
C VAL A 382 -0.30 25.13 -11.39
N VAL A 383 0.49 24.35 -12.14
CA VAL A 383 0.64 22.91 -11.88
C VAL A 383 1.33 22.67 -10.53
N VAL A 384 2.40 23.39 -10.21
CA VAL A 384 3.14 23.25 -8.95
C VAL A 384 2.27 23.67 -7.75
N THR A 385 1.62 24.84 -7.83
CA THR A 385 0.73 25.29 -6.75
C THR A 385 -0.50 24.40 -6.60
N GLY A 386 -1.06 23.92 -7.70
CA GLY A 386 -2.16 22.95 -7.69
C GLY A 386 -1.76 21.63 -7.03
N ALA A 387 -0.56 21.14 -7.30
CA ALA A 387 -0.03 19.92 -6.65
C ALA A 387 0.19 20.13 -5.14
N LEU A 388 0.70 21.29 -4.71
CA LEU A 388 0.87 21.62 -3.29
C LEU A 388 -0.48 21.71 -2.56
N VAL A 389 -1.47 22.40 -3.14
CA VAL A 389 -2.82 22.48 -2.56
C VAL A 389 -3.47 21.10 -2.49
N HIS A 390 -3.31 20.29 -3.53
CA HIS A 390 -3.78 18.90 -3.54
C HIS A 390 -3.12 18.08 -2.42
N TYR A 391 -1.81 18.21 -2.22
CA TYR A 391 -1.10 17.53 -1.13
C TYR A 391 -1.64 17.92 0.25
N VAL A 392 -1.81 19.23 0.51
CA VAL A 392 -2.39 19.71 1.78
C VAL A 392 -3.83 19.21 1.96
N ALA A 393 -4.64 19.22 0.90
CA ALA A 393 -6.00 18.68 0.92
C ALA A 393 -5.99 17.18 1.28
N ILE A 394 -5.09 16.38 0.71
CA ILE A 394 -4.94 14.96 1.03
C ILE A 394 -4.60 14.77 2.52
N LEU A 395 -3.68 15.55 3.09
CA LEU A 395 -3.32 15.45 4.51
C LEU A 395 -4.53 15.71 5.44
N ILE A 396 -5.32 16.72 5.12
CA ILE A 396 -6.54 17.05 5.88
C ILE A 396 -7.57 15.91 5.72
N MET A 397 -7.81 15.50 4.47
CA MET A 397 -8.80 14.46 4.16
C MET A 397 -8.43 13.10 4.73
N THR A 398 -7.15 12.75 4.80
CA THR A 398 -6.69 11.51 5.44
C THR A 398 -7.14 11.44 6.91
N LYS A 399 -7.03 12.54 7.66
CA LYS A 399 -7.49 12.59 9.05
C LYS A 399 -9.01 12.46 9.16
N ILE A 400 -9.74 13.15 8.28
CA ILE A 400 -11.21 13.09 8.24
C ILE A 400 -11.68 11.68 7.85
N ASN A 401 -11.09 11.10 6.80
CA ASN A 401 -11.43 9.77 6.33
C ASN A 401 -11.16 8.70 7.41
N LYS A 402 -10.04 8.80 8.12
CA LYS A 402 -9.72 7.90 9.23
C LYS A 402 -10.75 8.00 10.34
N PHE A 403 -11.12 9.22 10.73
CA PHE A 403 -12.16 9.45 11.74
C PHE A 403 -13.53 8.89 11.31
N VAL A 404 -13.96 9.17 10.08
CA VAL A 404 -15.25 8.69 9.54
C VAL A 404 -15.25 7.16 9.45
N ALA A 405 -14.19 6.55 8.90
CA ALA A 405 -14.07 5.09 8.79
C ALA A 405 -14.13 4.40 10.16
N LEU A 406 -13.47 4.96 11.19
CA LEU A 406 -13.55 4.46 12.57
C LEU A 406 -14.98 4.55 13.12
N LYS A 407 -15.66 5.69 12.94
CA LYS A 407 -17.05 5.87 13.40
C LYS A 407 -18.02 4.92 12.71
N LEU A 408 -17.88 4.73 11.40
CA LEU A 408 -18.68 3.77 10.64
C LEU A 408 -18.44 2.33 11.11
N CYS A 409 -17.18 2.01 11.43
CA CYS A 409 -16.81 0.70 11.94
C CYS A 409 -17.38 0.46 13.36
N ASP A 410 -17.31 1.45 14.24
CA ASP A 410 -17.90 1.38 15.59
C ASP A 410 -19.43 1.26 15.54
N PHE A 411 -20.09 1.92 14.58
CA PHE A 411 -21.54 1.80 14.37
C PHE A 411 -21.94 0.40 13.89
N GLU A 412 -21.07 -0.28 13.12
CA GLU A 412 -21.32 -1.64 12.63
C GLU A 412 -21.22 -2.69 13.74
N LYS A 413 -20.51 -2.39 14.83
CA LYS A 413 -20.28 -3.28 15.99
C LYS A 413 -19.72 -4.65 15.58
N PRO A 414 -18.52 -4.70 14.99
CA PRO A 414 -17.87 -5.96 14.65
C PRO A 414 -17.64 -6.81 15.91
N ARG A 415 -17.65 -8.12 15.74
CA ARG A 415 -17.57 -9.07 16.85
C ARG A 415 -16.13 -9.27 17.32
N THR A 416 -15.24 -9.51 16.36
CA THR A 416 -13.83 -9.79 16.63
C THR A 416 -12.96 -8.59 16.24
N PHE A 417 -11.76 -8.54 16.80
CA PHE A 417 -10.80 -7.49 16.43
C PHE A 417 -10.38 -7.61 14.96
N SER A 418 -10.21 -8.83 14.46
CA SER A 418 -9.87 -9.10 13.06
C SER A 418 -10.94 -8.62 12.10
N GLU A 419 -12.22 -8.92 12.40
CA GLU A 419 -13.36 -8.41 11.62
C GLU A 419 -13.39 -6.88 11.60
N ARG A 420 -13.15 -6.24 12.76
CA ARG A 420 -13.07 -4.78 12.87
C ARG A 420 -11.95 -4.20 12.00
N GLU A 421 -10.78 -4.81 12.03
CA GLU A 421 -9.64 -4.39 11.21
C GLU A 421 -9.95 -4.53 9.72
N SER A 422 -10.51 -5.67 9.29
CA SER A 422 -10.89 -5.91 7.90
C SER A 422 -11.92 -4.90 7.39
N LYS A 423 -12.98 -4.65 8.15
CA LYS A 423 -14.01 -3.67 7.80
C LYS A 423 -13.50 -2.24 7.78
N PHE A 424 -12.61 -1.91 8.71
CA PHE A 424 -11.93 -0.61 8.72
C PHE A 424 -11.02 -0.45 7.50
N THR A 425 -10.24 -1.47 7.16
CA THR A 425 -9.33 -1.48 6.02
C THR A 425 -10.08 -1.18 4.72
N VAL A 426 -11.18 -1.91 4.45
CA VAL A 426 -11.97 -1.70 3.22
C VAL A 426 -12.51 -0.27 3.15
N LYS A 427 -13.15 0.21 4.22
CA LYS A 427 -13.75 1.54 4.23
C LYS A 427 -12.72 2.65 4.07
N PHE A 428 -11.65 2.58 4.86
CA PHE A 428 -10.62 3.63 4.84
C PHE A 428 -9.83 3.60 3.54
N PHE A 429 -9.45 2.41 3.02
CA PHE A 429 -8.78 2.30 1.73
C PHE A 429 -9.64 2.87 0.60
N THR A 430 -10.92 2.54 0.54
CA THR A 430 -11.82 3.06 -0.50
C THR A 430 -11.87 4.59 -0.48
N LEU A 431 -12.02 5.21 0.69
CA LEU A 431 -12.03 6.66 0.82
C LEU A 431 -10.68 7.28 0.41
N GLN A 432 -9.57 6.68 0.82
CA GLN A 432 -8.24 7.14 0.46
C GLN A 432 -7.94 6.96 -1.03
N PHE A 433 -8.39 5.86 -1.63
CA PHE A 433 -8.26 5.62 -3.06
C PHE A 433 -8.89 6.78 -3.86
N PHE A 434 -10.13 7.12 -3.59
CA PHE A 434 -10.78 8.25 -4.29
C PHE A 434 -10.08 9.58 -4.00
N ALA A 435 -9.61 9.83 -2.78
CA ALA A 435 -8.88 11.06 -2.45
C ALA A 435 -7.57 11.22 -3.24
N HIS A 436 -6.86 10.11 -3.51
CA HIS A 436 -5.58 10.16 -4.21
C HIS A 436 -5.70 10.09 -5.74
N PHE A 437 -6.63 9.27 -6.24
CA PHE A 437 -6.70 8.95 -7.67
C PHE A 437 -7.69 9.82 -8.46
N SER A 438 -8.62 10.52 -7.80
CA SER A 438 -9.63 11.33 -8.50
C SER A 438 -9.04 12.42 -9.38
N SER A 439 -7.97 13.09 -8.94
CA SER A 439 -7.29 14.12 -9.75
C SER A 439 -6.61 13.54 -10.99
N LEU A 440 -6.02 12.34 -10.88
CA LEU A 440 -5.40 11.65 -12.02
C LEU A 440 -6.45 11.14 -13.02
N VAL A 441 -7.55 10.60 -12.52
CA VAL A 441 -8.70 10.18 -13.34
C VAL A 441 -9.27 11.38 -14.10
N TYR A 442 -9.40 12.53 -13.45
CA TYR A 442 -9.84 13.75 -14.09
C TYR A 442 -8.90 14.17 -15.24
N ILE A 443 -7.58 14.22 -14.96
CA ILE A 443 -6.59 14.61 -15.99
C ILE A 443 -6.55 13.60 -17.13
N ALA A 444 -6.59 12.30 -16.82
CA ALA A 444 -6.49 11.27 -17.84
C ALA A 444 -7.72 11.18 -18.75
N PHE A 445 -8.93 11.36 -18.21
CA PHE A 445 -10.16 11.00 -18.92
C PHE A 445 -11.17 12.11 -19.15
N ILE A 446 -11.07 13.24 -18.43
CA ILE A 446 -12.05 14.32 -18.48
C ILE A 446 -11.44 15.61 -19.07
N LEU A 447 -10.23 15.96 -18.63
CA LEU A 447 -9.56 17.19 -19.05
C LEU A 447 -9.43 17.26 -20.58
N GLY A 448 -9.79 18.39 -21.15
CA GLY A 448 -9.65 18.68 -22.58
C GLY A 448 -10.64 17.94 -23.50
N ARG A 449 -11.57 17.13 -22.99
CA ARG A 449 -12.53 16.37 -23.81
C ARG A 449 -13.93 16.95 -23.83
N ILE A 450 -14.27 17.77 -22.83
CA ILE A 450 -15.60 18.39 -22.68
C ILE A 450 -15.60 19.82 -23.20
N ASN A 451 -14.46 20.37 -23.58
CA ASN A 451 -14.29 21.81 -23.82
C ASN A 451 -14.99 22.37 -25.09
N GLY A 452 -15.51 21.51 -25.97
CA GLY A 452 -16.13 21.95 -27.22
C GLY A 452 -15.08 22.36 -28.27
N HIS A 453 -15.43 23.33 -29.13
CA HIS A 453 -14.54 23.89 -30.15
C HIS A 453 -14.28 25.40 -29.88
N PRO A 454 -13.24 26.01 -30.47
CA PRO A 454 -12.99 27.44 -30.36
C PRO A 454 -14.22 28.24 -30.74
N GLY A 455 -14.79 29.08 -30.19
CA GLY A 455 -16.04 29.79 -30.48
C GLY A 455 -17.26 29.31 -29.69
N ASN A 456 -17.33 28.03 -29.33
CA ASN A 456 -18.39 27.48 -28.47
C ASN A 456 -17.78 26.59 -27.40
N SER A 457 -17.03 27.19 -26.50
CA SER A 457 -16.37 26.46 -25.38
C SER A 457 -17.27 26.35 -24.18
N VAL A 458 -17.21 25.20 -23.48
CA VAL A 458 -17.92 25.00 -22.23
C VAL A 458 -17.30 25.90 -21.14
N ARG A 459 -18.17 26.69 -20.47
CA ARG A 459 -17.74 27.61 -19.41
C ARG A 459 -18.24 27.19 -18.04
N LEU A 460 -17.39 27.27 -17.05
CA LEU A 460 -17.75 27.05 -15.63
C LEU A 460 -18.56 28.28 -15.14
N ALA A 461 -19.79 28.05 -14.66
CA ALA A 461 -20.72 29.09 -14.23
C ALA A 461 -20.96 30.22 -15.27
N GLY A 462 -20.73 29.93 -16.55
CA GLY A 462 -20.87 30.90 -17.62
C GLY A 462 -19.78 31.98 -17.69
N LEU A 463 -18.82 31.99 -16.79
CA LEU A 463 -17.78 33.00 -16.64
C LEU A 463 -16.41 32.56 -17.13
N TRP A 464 -15.94 31.37 -16.71
CA TRP A 464 -14.56 30.92 -16.98
C TRP A 464 -14.55 29.70 -17.90
N LYS A 465 -13.70 29.75 -18.94
CA LYS A 465 -13.45 28.61 -19.81
C LYS A 465 -12.77 27.49 -19.04
N LEU A 466 -13.17 26.24 -19.29
CA LEU A 466 -12.52 25.08 -18.70
C LEU A 466 -11.06 24.97 -19.16
N GLU A 467 -10.22 24.44 -18.28
CA GLU A 467 -8.81 24.19 -18.57
C GLU A 467 -8.67 23.20 -19.74
N GLU A 468 -7.78 23.47 -20.65
CA GLU A 468 -7.44 22.61 -21.78
C GLU A 468 -6.12 21.90 -21.50
N CYS A 469 -5.92 20.74 -22.13
CA CYS A 469 -4.66 20.02 -22.04
C CYS A 469 -3.50 20.85 -22.60
N HIS A 470 -2.27 20.51 -22.19
CA HIS A 470 -1.07 21.07 -22.76
C HIS A 470 -1.06 20.92 -24.30
N LEU A 471 -0.39 21.81 -25.03
CA LEU A 471 -0.33 21.79 -26.51
C LEU A 471 0.21 20.48 -27.07
N SER A 472 1.09 19.79 -26.33
CA SER A 472 1.62 18.48 -26.70
C SER A 472 0.69 17.32 -26.35
N GLY A 473 -0.48 17.57 -25.74
CA GLY A 473 -1.49 16.58 -25.36
C GLY A 473 -1.64 16.38 -23.86
N CYS A 474 -2.75 15.73 -23.46
CA CYS A 474 -3.10 15.48 -22.06
C CYS A 474 -2.13 14.49 -21.37
N MET A 475 -1.36 13.72 -22.14
CA MET A 475 -0.36 12.79 -21.61
C MET A 475 0.76 13.51 -20.85
N MET A 476 1.15 14.72 -21.32
CA MET A 476 2.15 15.54 -20.64
C MET A 476 1.67 16.00 -19.26
N ASP A 477 0.42 16.42 -19.14
CA ASP A 477 -0.15 16.84 -17.86
C ASP A 477 -0.24 15.68 -16.88
N LEU A 478 -0.63 14.49 -17.37
CA LEU A 478 -0.69 13.29 -16.56
C LEU A 478 0.71 12.84 -16.09
N PHE A 479 1.70 12.85 -17.00
CA PHE A 479 3.10 12.57 -16.68
C PHE A 479 3.62 13.50 -15.58
N LEU A 480 3.42 14.82 -15.74
CA LEU A 480 3.90 15.81 -14.79
C LEU A 480 3.23 15.65 -13.42
N GLN A 481 1.93 15.41 -13.39
CA GLN A 481 1.19 15.17 -12.15
C GLN A 481 1.69 13.90 -11.42
N MET A 482 1.93 12.81 -12.17
CA MET A 482 2.49 11.57 -11.62
C MET A 482 3.92 11.79 -11.08
N ALA A 483 4.76 12.50 -11.82
CA ALA A 483 6.13 12.80 -11.41
C ALA A 483 6.16 13.62 -10.11
N ILE A 484 5.27 14.60 -9.97
CA ILE A 484 5.14 15.40 -8.73
C ILE A 484 4.64 14.53 -7.57
N ILE A 485 3.62 13.70 -7.79
CA ILE A 485 3.10 12.85 -6.73
C ILE A 485 4.16 11.85 -6.27
N MET A 486 4.78 11.11 -7.18
CA MET A 486 5.74 10.06 -6.83
C MET A 486 7.10 10.61 -6.39
N GLY A 487 7.54 11.75 -6.93
CA GLY A 487 8.79 12.38 -6.57
C GLY A 487 8.67 13.24 -5.31
N LEU A 488 7.93 14.34 -5.42
CA LEU A 488 7.89 15.37 -4.37
C LEU A 488 7.06 14.93 -3.15
N LYS A 489 5.83 14.43 -3.37
CA LYS A 489 4.96 14.02 -2.26
C LYS A 489 5.59 12.89 -1.46
N GLN A 490 6.10 11.85 -2.12
CA GLN A 490 6.70 10.70 -1.44
C GLN A 490 7.95 11.12 -0.64
N THR A 491 8.81 11.96 -1.22
CA THR A 491 9.99 12.47 -0.51
C THR A 491 9.61 13.31 0.71
N LEU A 492 8.59 14.18 0.59
CA LEU A 492 8.09 14.98 1.71
C LEU A 492 7.44 14.10 2.79
N SER A 493 6.70 13.05 2.41
CA SER A 493 6.11 12.08 3.35
C SER A 493 7.19 11.39 4.16
N ASN A 494 8.19 10.80 3.50
CA ASN A 494 9.30 10.10 4.15
C ASN A 494 10.11 11.03 5.07
N CYS A 495 10.36 12.27 4.64
CA CYS A 495 11.02 13.27 5.47
C CYS A 495 10.19 13.61 6.72
N ALA A 496 8.90 13.84 6.56
CA ALA A 496 8.01 14.19 7.68
C ALA A 496 7.87 13.02 8.65
N GLU A 497 7.83 11.79 8.15
CA GLU A 497 7.71 10.56 8.92
C GLU A 497 8.96 10.25 9.77
N TYR A 498 10.13 10.61 9.29
CA TYR A 498 11.38 10.51 10.08
C TYR A 498 11.55 11.69 11.03
N LEU A 499 11.45 12.92 10.52
CA LEU A 499 11.71 14.14 11.29
C LEU A 499 10.67 14.39 12.37
N GLY A 500 9.39 14.09 12.12
CA GLY A 500 8.31 14.27 13.08
C GLY A 500 8.53 13.50 14.39
N PRO A 501 8.65 12.17 14.36
CA PRO A 501 8.94 11.35 15.54
C PRO A 501 10.28 11.67 16.19
N TRP A 502 11.32 11.95 15.39
CA TRP A 502 12.63 12.33 15.91
C TRP A 502 12.58 13.64 16.70
N LEU A 503 11.96 14.68 16.13
CA LEU A 503 11.81 15.98 16.78
C LEU A 503 10.92 15.86 18.04
N SER A 504 9.80 15.13 17.93
CA SER A 504 8.92 14.86 19.06
C SER A 504 9.65 14.17 20.21
N HIS A 505 10.47 13.14 19.91
CA HIS A 505 11.30 12.46 20.89
C HIS A 505 12.32 13.43 21.55
N LYS A 506 13.01 14.25 20.76
CA LYS A 506 13.94 15.27 21.26
C LYS A 506 13.24 16.32 22.15
N CYS A 507 12.07 16.80 21.73
CA CYS A 507 11.29 17.75 22.53
C CYS A 507 10.83 17.14 23.87
N ARG A 508 10.43 15.86 23.87
CA ARG A 508 10.08 15.15 25.12
C ARG A 508 11.29 15.00 26.04
N LEU A 509 12.44 14.63 25.47
CA LEU A 509 13.67 14.52 26.23
C LEU A 509 14.05 15.87 26.89
N MET A 510 13.95 16.98 26.16
CA MET A 510 14.22 18.33 26.70
C MET A 510 13.19 18.79 27.73
N ARG A 511 11.92 18.38 27.60
CA ARG A 511 10.85 18.75 28.54
C ARG A 511 10.73 17.79 29.71
N SER A 512 11.39 16.65 29.69
CA SER A 512 11.31 15.67 30.77
C SER A 512 11.97 16.22 32.02
N LYS A 513 11.21 16.21 33.10
CA LYS A 513 11.68 16.49 34.45
C LYS A 513 12.03 15.22 35.23
N LEU A 514 12.34 14.14 34.49
CA LEU A 514 12.76 12.87 35.06
C LEU A 514 14.13 13.01 35.71
N SER A 515 14.37 12.22 36.76
CA SER A 515 15.65 12.23 37.46
C SER A 515 16.83 12.04 36.50
N PRO A 516 17.88 12.89 36.57
CA PRO A 516 19.05 12.68 35.70
C PRO A 516 19.72 11.37 36.09
N ALA A 517 19.81 10.47 35.11
CA ALA A 517 20.52 9.20 35.14
C ALA A 517 20.49 8.46 36.48
N SER A 518 19.34 7.88 36.85
CA SER A 518 19.26 7.02 38.01
C SER A 518 20.35 5.94 37.94
N ARG A 519 21.01 5.67 39.09
CA ARG A 519 21.96 4.56 39.23
C ARG A 519 21.27 3.18 39.07
N ASP A 520 19.95 3.14 39.27
CA ASP A 520 19.16 1.94 39.11
C ASP A 520 18.93 1.65 37.61
N PRO A 521 19.46 0.54 37.08
CA PRO A 521 19.31 0.19 35.67
C PRO A 521 17.84 -0.06 35.27
N GLU A 522 17.02 -0.57 36.20
CA GLU A 522 15.60 -0.85 35.97
C GLU A 522 14.81 0.45 35.73
N LEU A 523 14.98 1.44 36.58
CA LEU A 523 14.34 2.76 36.44
C LEU A 523 14.78 3.47 35.15
N ARG A 524 16.06 3.37 34.82
CA ARG A 524 16.60 3.95 33.58
C ARG A 524 15.96 3.35 32.32
N ASP A 525 15.72 2.04 32.28
CA ASP A 525 15.04 1.37 31.15
C ASP A 525 13.57 1.77 31.06
N LEU A 526 12.88 1.91 32.19
CA LEU A 526 11.50 2.42 32.23
C LEU A 526 11.40 3.85 31.71
N GLN A 527 12.28 4.75 32.16
CA GLN A 527 12.36 6.13 31.72
C GLN A 527 12.65 6.23 30.21
N ARG A 528 13.61 5.45 29.70
CA ARG A 528 13.94 5.39 28.28
C ARG A 528 12.72 5.02 27.44
N ASN A 529 12.01 3.96 27.80
CA ASN A 529 10.81 3.51 27.10
C ASN A 529 9.64 4.49 27.21
N TYR A 530 9.50 5.15 28.35
CA TYR A 530 8.47 6.19 28.55
C TYR A 530 8.66 7.39 27.62
N LEU A 531 9.90 7.82 27.38
CA LEU A 531 10.23 8.97 26.53
C LEU A 531 10.06 8.70 25.04
N LEU A 532 10.00 7.44 24.61
CA LEU A 532 9.71 7.07 23.21
C LEU A 532 8.30 7.54 22.80
N ASN A 533 8.11 7.73 21.49
CA ASN A 533 6.82 8.13 20.96
C ASN A 533 5.76 7.04 21.18
N PRO A 534 4.53 7.41 21.56
CA PRO A 534 3.45 6.46 21.74
C PRO A 534 3.10 5.81 20.39
N VAL A 535 2.77 4.53 20.44
CA VAL A 535 2.35 3.75 19.29
C VAL A 535 0.84 3.62 19.30
N ASN A 536 0.21 3.91 18.16
CA ASN A 536 -1.20 3.70 17.92
C ASN A 536 -1.47 2.23 17.57
N THR A 537 -2.64 1.71 17.90
CA THR A 537 -3.08 0.36 17.50
C THR A 537 -3.06 0.17 15.98
N PHE A 538 -3.19 1.26 15.24
CA PHE A 538 -3.23 1.29 13.76
C PHE A 538 -1.93 1.79 13.13
N SER A 539 -0.78 1.80 13.81
CA SER A 539 0.48 2.27 13.22
C SER A 539 0.90 1.41 12.01
N LEU A 540 0.92 0.10 12.14
CA LEU A 540 1.25 -0.81 11.04
C LEU A 540 0.24 -0.71 9.89
N PHE A 541 -1.01 -0.36 10.19
CA PHE A 541 -2.04 -0.14 9.17
C PHE A 541 -1.71 1.07 8.28
N ASP A 542 -1.21 2.16 8.87
CA ASP A 542 -0.84 3.37 8.12
C ASP A 542 0.33 3.07 7.16
N GLU A 543 1.31 2.24 7.56
CA GLU A 543 2.41 1.77 6.71
C GLU A 543 1.91 0.93 5.51
N PHE A 544 1.04 -0.04 5.77
CA PHE A 544 0.40 -0.79 4.68
C PHE A 544 -0.35 0.11 3.72
N MET A 545 -1.11 1.10 4.24
CA MET A 545 -1.87 2.02 3.41
C MET A 545 -0.98 2.81 2.46
N GLU A 546 0.14 3.33 2.94
CA GLU A 546 1.09 4.10 2.14
C GLU A 546 1.64 3.25 0.99
N MET A 547 2.07 2.02 1.29
CA MET A 547 2.59 1.10 0.29
C MET A 547 1.53 0.64 -0.72
N MET A 548 0.28 0.45 -0.32
CA MET A 548 -0.82 0.10 -1.22
C MET A 548 -1.17 1.23 -2.18
N ILE A 549 -1.17 2.46 -1.71
CA ILE A 549 -1.38 3.64 -2.56
C ILE A 549 -0.21 3.81 -3.55
N GLN A 550 1.04 3.61 -3.10
CA GLN A 550 2.21 3.62 -3.97
C GLN A 550 2.13 2.52 -5.05
N TYR A 551 1.74 1.29 -4.66
CA TYR A 551 1.51 0.20 -5.61
C TYR A 551 0.45 0.57 -6.66
N GLY A 552 -0.63 1.24 -6.23
CA GLY A 552 -1.64 1.76 -7.13
C GLY A 552 -1.08 2.77 -8.14
N PHE A 553 -0.28 3.73 -7.71
CA PHE A 553 0.38 4.69 -8.63
C PHE A 553 1.33 3.99 -9.59
N THR A 554 2.07 2.99 -9.12
CA THR A 554 3.04 2.24 -9.92
C THR A 554 2.38 1.36 -10.99
N THR A 555 1.11 0.95 -10.80
CA THR A 555 0.43 0.01 -11.69
C THR A 555 -0.68 0.62 -12.53
N ILE A 556 -1.52 1.50 -11.95
CA ILE A 556 -2.75 2.00 -12.59
C ILE A 556 -2.45 2.96 -13.75
N PHE A 557 -1.44 3.83 -13.61
CA PHE A 557 -1.07 4.84 -14.60
C PHE A 557 0.34 4.66 -15.16
N VAL A 558 0.85 3.44 -15.16
CA VAL A 558 2.21 3.15 -15.62
C VAL A 558 2.44 3.48 -17.09
N ALA A 559 1.40 3.39 -17.91
CA ALA A 559 1.44 3.79 -19.32
C ALA A 559 1.78 5.28 -19.51
N ALA A 560 1.46 6.14 -18.52
CA ALA A 560 1.78 7.56 -18.56
C ALA A 560 3.15 7.88 -17.93
N PHE A 561 3.67 7.01 -17.06
CA PHE A 561 4.89 7.27 -16.31
C PHE A 561 5.76 6.00 -16.19
N PRO A 562 6.56 5.65 -17.24
CA PRO A 562 7.37 4.43 -17.24
C PRO A 562 8.44 4.36 -16.14
N LEU A 563 8.84 5.50 -15.57
CA LEU A 563 9.79 5.57 -14.46
C LEU A 563 9.16 5.29 -13.08
N ALA A 564 7.84 5.11 -13.00
CA ALA A 564 7.15 4.86 -11.74
C ALA A 564 7.74 3.67 -10.94
N PRO A 565 8.00 2.50 -11.53
CA PRO A 565 8.62 1.39 -10.80
C PRO A 565 10.02 1.70 -10.27
N LEU A 566 10.80 2.50 -10.99
CA LEU A 566 12.14 2.90 -10.55
C LEU A 566 12.08 3.82 -9.32
N LEU A 567 11.19 4.82 -9.34
CA LEU A 567 11.00 5.70 -8.19
C LEU A 567 10.43 4.94 -6.99
N ALA A 568 9.49 4.02 -7.22
CA ALA A 568 8.96 3.14 -6.18
C ALA A 568 10.04 2.24 -5.58
N LEU A 569 10.94 1.69 -6.39
CA LEU A 569 12.08 0.89 -5.92
C LEU A 569 12.96 1.68 -4.95
N PHE A 570 13.36 2.90 -5.33
CA PHE A 570 14.16 3.75 -4.46
C PHE A 570 13.41 4.13 -3.16
N SER A 571 12.14 4.50 -3.29
CA SER A 571 11.32 4.82 -2.13
C SER A 571 11.22 3.65 -1.16
N ASN A 572 10.97 2.43 -1.66
CA ASN A 572 10.86 1.24 -0.81
C ASN A 572 12.15 0.88 -0.08
N LEU A 573 13.31 1.05 -0.73
CA LEU A 573 14.60 0.84 -0.07
C LEU A 573 14.79 1.80 1.12
N VAL A 574 14.35 3.05 0.96
CA VAL A 574 14.36 4.04 2.05
C VAL A 574 13.34 3.66 3.11
N GLU A 575 12.11 3.32 2.72
CA GLU A 575 10.98 3.02 3.59
C GLU A 575 11.26 1.84 4.53
N ILE A 576 11.79 0.74 4.00
CA ILE A 576 12.16 -0.43 4.81
C ILE A 576 13.09 -0.03 5.96
N ARG A 577 14.03 0.88 5.74
CA ARG A 577 14.96 1.32 6.80
C ARG A 577 14.38 2.39 7.70
N LEU A 578 13.56 3.24 7.13
CA LEU A 578 12.84 4.27 7.88
C LEU A 578 11.89 3.62 8.89
N ASP A 579 11.07 2.66 8.46
CA ASP A 579 10.18 1.89 9.32
C ASP A 579 10.96 1.11 10.39
N ALA A 580 12.06 0.46 10.01
CA ALA A 580 12.92 -0.25 10.96
C ALA A 580 13.44 0.69 12.06
N ILE A 581 13.98 1.85 11.68
CA ILE A 581 14.50 2.86 12.62
C ILE A 581 13.37 3.42 13.48
N LYS A 582 12.23 3.73 12.87
CA LYS A 582 11.05 4.25 13.54
C LYS A 582 10.57 3.28 14.63
N MET A 583 10.36 2.01 14.28
CA MET A 583 9.83 0.99 15.19
C MET A 583 10.80 0.57 16.30
N VAL A 584 12.11 0.55 16.02
CA VAL A 584 13.11 0.08 17.01
C VAL A 584 13.68 1.19 17.86
N ARG A 585 13.82 2.43 17.32
CA ARG A 585 14.56 3.51 17.98
C ARG A 585 13.69 4.69 18.44
N LEU A 586 12.58 4.98 17.75
CA LEU A 586 11.82 6.22 17.96
C LEU A 586 10.46 6.01 18.60
N GLN A 587 9.91 4.81 18.48
CA GLN A 587 8.58 4.46 18.99
C GLN A 587 8.67 3.41 20.10
N ARG A 588 7.64 3.36 20.95
CA ARG A 588 7.46 2.29 21.94
C ARG A 588 7.23 0.96 21.22
N ARG A 589 7.54 -0.15 21.87
CA ARG A 589 7.36 -1.47 21.29
C ARG A 589 5.91 -1.72 20.89
N LEU A 590 5.71 -2.13 19.64
CA LEU A 590 4.42 -2.62 19.16
C LEU A 590 4.01 -3.88 19.93
N VAL A 591 2.72 -4.01 20.24
CA VAL A 591 2.19 -5.24 20.82
C VAL A 591 2.21 -6.34 19.77
N PRO A 592 2.92 -7.45 20.00
CA PRO A 592 3.00 -8.55 19.03
C PRO A 592 1.63 -9.14 18.72
N ARG A 593 1.41 -9.51 17.46
CA ARG A 593 0.21 -10.20 17.00
C ARG A 593 0.57 -11.33 16.05
N LYS A 594 -0.13 -12.46 16.17
CA LYS A 594 -0.05 -13.55 15.18
C LYS A 594 -0.82 -13.17 13.91
N ALA A 595 -0.37 -13.65 12.78
CA ALA A 595 -1.07 -13.56 11.50
C ALA A 595 -0.57 -14.65 10.54
N LYS A 596 -1.46 -15.18 9.69
CA LYS A 596 -1.13 -16.11 8.60
C LYS A 596 -0.90 -15.42 7.28
N ASP A 597 -1.41 -14.22 7.14
CA ASP A 597 -1.34 -13.44 5.91
C ASP A 597 -1.38 -11.93 6.21
N ILE A 598 -1.32 -11.15 5.15
CA ILE A 598 -1.50 -9.70 5.22
C ILE A 598 -2.99 -9.30 5.30
N GLY A 599 -3.90 -10.27 5.47
CA GLY A 599 -5.34 -10.05 5.62
C GLY A 599 -6.00 -9.44 4.41
N THR A 600 -6.91 -8.50 4.63
CA THR A 600 -7.67 -7.80 3.60
C THR A 600 -6.79 -7.05 2.58
N TRP A 601 -5.55 -6.75 2.91
CA TRP A 601 -4.62 -6.09 1.98
C TRP A 601 -4.33 -6.91 0.72
N LEU A 602 -4.40 -8.24 0.81
CA LEU A 602 -4.28 -9.10 -0.38
C LEU A 602 -5.42 -8.85 -1.37
N GLN A 603 -6.66 -8.74 -0.86
CA GLN A 603 -7.84 -8.43 -1.69
C GLN A 603 -7.74 -7.03 -2.30
N VAL A 604 -7.20 -6.07 -1.56
CA VAL A 604 -6.92 -4.72 -2.06
C VAL A 604 -5.93 -4.77 -3.23
N LEU A 605 -4.83 -5.52 -3.11
CA LEU A 605 -3.85 -5.69 -4.20
C LEU A 605 -4.47 -6.34 -5.45
N GLU A 606 -5.31 -7.36 -5.27
CA GLU A 606 -6.03 -8.00 -6.37
C GLU A 606 -6.96 -7.03 -7.08
N THR A 607 -7.69 -6.21 -6.33
CA THR A 607 -8.59 -5.17 -6.86
C THR A 607 -7.82 -4.11 -7.63
N ILE A 608 -6.72 -3.60 -7.07
CA ILE A 608 -5.84 -2.64 -7.75
C ILE A 608 -5.31 -3.25 -9.05
N GLY A 609 -4.91 -4.53 -9.05
CA GLY A 609 -4.43 -5.23 -10.24
C GLY A 609 -5.47 -5.30 -11.37
N VAL A 610 -6.76 -5.46 -11.06
CA VAL A 610 -7.84 -5.40 -12.06
C VAL A 610 -8.05 -3.97 -12.56
N LEU A 611 -8.13 -3.00 -11.64
CA LEU A 611 -8.27 -1.58 -11.99
C LEU A 611 -7.10 -1.09 -12.85
N ALA A 612 -5.88 -1.60 -12.60
CA ALA A 612 -4.70 -1.26 -13.38
C ALA A 612 -4.82 -1.70 -14.85
N VAL A 613 -5.36 -2.88 -15.12
CA VAL A 613 -5.61 -3.36 -16.51
C VAL A 613 -6.56 -2.41 -17.21
N ILE A 614 -7.70 -2.10 -16.58
CA ILE A 614 -8.73 -1.22 -17.15
C ILE A 614 -8.16 0.19 -17.40
N ALA A 615 -7.53 0.77 -16.40
CA ALA A 615 -7.03 2.14 -16.48
C ALA A 615 -5.91 2.29 -17.51
N ASN A 616 -4.94 1.36 -17.58
CA ASN A 616 -3.90 1.40 -18.62
C ASN A 616 -4.48 1.23 -20.03
N GLY A 617 -5.43 0.33 -20.22
CA GLY A 617 -6.17 0.20 -21.48
C GLY A 617 -6.85 1.51 -21.88
N MET A 618 -7.52 2.18 -20.94
CA MET A 618 -8.16 3.48 -21.16
C MET A 618 -7.14 4.59 -21.44
N VAL A 619 -6.00 4.64 -20.72
CA VAL A 619 -4.95 5.65 -20.97
C VAL A 619 -4.38 5.49 -22.38
N ILE A 620 -4.08 4.26 -22.80
CA ILE A 620 -3.58 4.00 -24.18
C ILE A 620 -4.65 4.34 -25.23
N ALA A 621 -5.90 3.95 -24.98
CA ALA A 621 -6.98 4.18 -25.95
C ALA A 621 -7.34 5.66 -26.09
N PHE A 622 -7.37 6.41 -25.00
CA PHE A 622 -7.95 7.76 -25.01
C PHE A 622 -6.95 8.87 -24.74
N THR A 623 -5.90 8.66 -23.95
CA THR A 623 -4.98 9.73 -23.53
C THR A 623 -3.71 9.74 -24.39
N SER A 624 -3.19 8.57 -24.75
CA SER A 624 -2.04 8.42 -25.62
C SER A 624 -2.39 8.70 -27.08
N GLU A 625 -1.41 9.17 -27.84
CA GLU A 625 -1.47 9.35 -29.29
C GLU A 625 -1.18 8.06 -30.08
N PHE A 626 -0.98 6.95 -29.41
CA PHE A 626 -0.61 5.68 -30.04
C PHE A 626 -1.64 5.23 -31.08
N ILE A 627 -2.92 5.11 -30.71
CA ILE A 627 -3.96 4.64 -31.62
C ILE A 627 -4.18 5.60 -32.81
N PRO A 628 -4.28 6.94 -32.63
CA PRO A 628 -4.33 7.86 -33.75
C PRO A 628 -3.16 7.72 -34.73
N ARG A 629 -1.93 7.54 -34.22
CA ARG A 629 -0.73 7.33 -35.05
C ARG A 629 -0.82 6.02 -35.84
N VAL A 630 -1.23 4.94 -35.22
CA VAL A 630 -1.41 3.63 -35.89
C VAL A 630 -2.49 3.71 -36.97
N VAL A 631 -3.63 4.33 -36.67
CA VAL A 631 -4.72 4.50 -37.64
C VAL A 631 -4.25 5.33 -38.82
N TYR A 632 -3.55 6.43 -38.58
CA TYR A 632 -2.98 7.24 -39.65
C TYR A 632 -2.02 6.44 -40.52
N LYS A 633 -1.06 5.74 -39.91
CA LYS A 633 -0.03 4.95 -40.59
C LYS A 633 -0.62 3.92 -41.58
N TYR A 634 -1.70 3.25 -41.20
CA TYR A 634 -2.28 2.17 -42.01
C TYR A 634 -3.49 2.58 -42.84
N HIS A 635 -4.21 3.65 -42.48
CA HIS A 635 -5.45 4.02 -43.19
C HIS A 635 -5.34 5.28 -44.01
N TYR A 636 -4.65 6.33 -43.51
CA TYR A 636 -4.59 7.66 -44.12
C TYR A 636 -3.20 8.05 -44.65
N GLY A 637 -2.14 7.48 -44.07
CA GLY A 637 -0.76 7.85 -44.37
C GLY A 637 -0.20 7.33 -45.68
N PRO A 638 1.02 7.73 -46.04
CA PRO A 638 1.68 7.37 -47.30
C PRO A 638 1.87 5.88 -47.47
N CYS A 639 1.88 5.09 -46.41
CA CYS A 639 2.10 3.65 -46.44
C CYS A 639 0.84 2.79 -46.69
N ARG A 640 -0.32 3.42 -46.92
CA ARG A 640 -1.62 2.73 -47.12
C ARG A 640 -1.64 1.67 -48.23
N GLN A 641 -0.91 1.87 -49.31
CA GLN A 641 -0.95 0.99 -50.50
C GLN A 641 0.15 -0.07 -50.54
N GLY A 642 0.86 -0.29 -49.41
CA GLY A 642 1.93 -1.31 -49.39
C GLY A 642 3.18 -0.99 -50.18
N ALA A 643 3.19 0.10 -50.98
CA ALA A 643 4.39 0.67 -51.57
C ALA A 643 5.27 1.19 -50.44
N ARG A 644 6.52 0.73 -50.37
CA ARG A 644 7.53 1.36 -49.48
C ARG A 644 7.88 2.72 -50.09
N PRO A 645 7.28 3.81 -49.64
CA PRO A 645 7.67 5.13 -50.12
C PRO A 645 9.06 5.46 -49.59
N ALA A 646 9.78 6.30 -50.27
CA ALA A 646 11.02 6.88 -49.78
C ALA A 646 10.79 7.83 -48.57
N VAL A 647 9.52 8.01 -48.16
CA VAL A 647 9.06 8.94 -47.13
C VAL A 647 8.56 8.15 -45.92
N ASP A 648 8.77 8.66 -44.71
CA ASP A 648 8.27 8.08 -43.47
C ASP A 648 6.73 7.95 -43.49
N CYS A 649 6.20 6.84 -42.97
CA CYS A 649 4.77 6.56 -42.93
C CYS A 649 3.94 7.53 -42.08
N LEU A 650 4.56 8.29 -41.18
CA LEU A 650 3.92 9.29 -40.34
C LEU A 650 4.02 10.73 -40.92
N THR A 651 4.58 10.90 -42.11
CA THR A 651 4.66 12.20 -42.78
C THR A 651 3.25 12.77 -43.03
N GLY A 652 3.02 14.02 -42.61
CA GLY A 652 1.72 14.69 -42.71
C GLY A 652 0.73 14.38 -41.56
N TYR A 653 1.14 13.60 -40.56
CA TYR A 653 0.28 13.27 -39.42
C TYR A 653 -0.20 14.49 -38.66
N ILE A 654 0.66 15.46 -38.44
CA ILE A 654 0.33 16.69 -37.69
C ILE A 654 -0.79 17.47 -38.36
N ASN A 655 -0.69 17.72 -39.66
CA ASN A 655 -1.74 18.42 -40.41
C ASN A 655 -3.08 17.63 -40.40
N HIS A 656 -3.04 16.30 -40.42
CA HIS A 656 -4.22 15.45 -40.34
C HIS A 656 -4.88 15.46 -38.96
N SER A 657 -4.12 15.63 -37.87
CA SER A 657 -4.60 15.59 -36.49
C SER A 657 -5.16 16.91 -35.95
N LEU A 658 -5.07 17.99 -36.76
CA LEU A 658 -5.51 19.32 -36.42
C LEU A 658 -6.72 19.73 -37.25
N SER A 659 -7.78 20.20 -36.58
CA SER A 659 -8.95 20.78 -37.24
C SER A 659 -8.76 22.28 -37.48
N VAL A 660 -9.41 22.81 -38.52
CA VAL A 660 -9.38 24.23 -38.89
C VAL A 660 -10.52 24.96 -38.21
N PHE A 661 -10.24 26.12 -37.66
CA PHE A 661 -11.23 27.06 -37.19
C PHE A 661 -11.05 28.43 -37.87
N TYR A 662 -12.12 28.97 -38.43
CA TYR A 662 -12.07 30.29 -39.08
C TYR A 662 -12.21 31.41 -38.06
N THR A 663 -11.31 32.36 -38.09
CA THR A 663 -11.25 33.49 -37.14
C THR A 663 -12.50 34.33 -37.09
N LYS A 664 -13.24 34.41 -38.24
CA LYS A 664 -14.52 35.11 -38.34
C LYS A 664 -15.66 34.55 -37.49
N ASP A 665 -15.53 33.29 -37.07
CA ASP A 665 -16.56 32.56 -36.32
C ASP A 665 -16.37 32.63 -34.80
N PHE A 666 -15.40 33.44 -34.32
CA PHE A 666 -15.29 33.73 -32.88
C PHE A 666 -16.48 34.59 -32.43
N GLN A 667 -17.20 34.17 -31.41
CA GLN A 667 -18.40 34.84 -30.90
C GLN A 667 -18.09 36.16 -30.17
N ASP A 668 -16.90 36.30 -29.58
CA ASP A 668 -16.45 37.54 -28.95
C ASP A 668 -15.45 38.27 -29.86
N PRO A 669 -15.73 39.49 -30.29
CA PRO A 669 -14.82 40.31 -31.11
C PRO A 669 -13.70 40.90 -30.27
N VAL A 670 -13.07 40.05 -29.43
CA VAL A 670 -11.96 40.49 -28.63
C VAL A 670 -10.73 40.63 -29.53
N GLN A 671 -10.13 41.80 -29.51
CA GLN A 671 -8.87 42.08 -30.19
C GLN A 671 -7.80 41.05 -29.78
N ILE A 672 -7.61 40.05 -30.64
CA ILE A 672 -6.51 39.10 -30.52
C ILE A 672 -5.29 39.86 -31.06
N GLU A 673 -4.26 40.07 -30.25
CA GLU A 673 -3.01 40.68 -30.66
C GLU A 673 -2.40 39.89 -31.83
N GLY A 674 -2.14 40.55 -32.94
CA GLY A 674 -1.58 39.96 -34.15
C GLY A 674 -2.61 39.40 -35.14
N SER A 675 -3.91 39.76 -35.02
CA SER A 675 -5.00 39.20 -35.83
C SER A 675 -5.19 39.85 -37.20
N GLU A 676 -4.46 40.91 -37.55
CA GLU A 676 -4.75 41.73 -38.74
C GLU A 676 -4.69 40.97 -40.08
N ASN A 677 -4.03 39.79 -40.13
CA ASN A 677 -3.93 38.96 -41.34
C ASN A 677 -4.23 37.47 -41.13
N VAL A 678 -4.75 37.06 -39.98
CA VAL A 678 -5.00 35.63 -39.66
C VAL A 678 -6.44 35.28 -40.01
N THR A 679 -6.64 34.46 -41.03
CA THR A 679 -7.96 34.01 -41.49
C THR A 679 -8.39 32.71 -40.85
N GLU A 680 -7.47 31.83 -40.46
CA GLU A 680 -7.71 30.52 -39.86
C GLU A 680 -6.70 30.20 -38.76
N CYS A 681 -7.14 29.44 -37.76
CA CYS A 681 -6.27 28.83 -36.77
C CYS A 681 -6.55 27.34 -36.66
N ARG A 682 -5.62 26.60 -36.08
CA ARG A 682 -5.71 25.15 -35.90
C ARG A 682 -5.91 24.80 -34.44
N TYR A 683 -6.68 23.74 -34.19
CA TYR A 683 -6.85 23.16 -32.86
C TYR A 683 -6.91 21.62 -32.93
N ARG A 684 -6.64 20.99 -31.85
CA ARG A 684 -6.53 19.53 -31.80
C ARG A 684 -7.90 18.90 -31.61
N ASP A 685 -8.51 18.44 -32.71
CA ASP A 685 -9.77 17.72 -32.74
C ASP A 685 -9.93 17.08 -34.14
N TYR A 686 -10.99 16.30 -34.36
CA TYR A 686 -11.38 15.73 -35.64
C TYR A 686 -12.77 16.24 -36.01
N ARG A 687 -12.86 17.54 -36.39
CA ARG A 687 -14.10 18.21 -36.77
C ARG A 687 -14.06 18.74 -38.20
N SER A 688 -15.24 18.84 -38.78
CA SER A 688 -15.42 19.51 -40.10
C SER A 688 -15.08 21.01 -40.01
N ALA A 689 -14.48 21.55 -41.07
CA ALA A 689 -14.16 22.95 -41.13
C ALA A 689 -15.40 23.84 -41.43
N GLN A 690 -16.53 23.27 -41.90
CA GLN A 690 -17.71 23.99 -42.34
C GLN A 690 -18.71 24.28 -41.22
N ASP A 691 -19.06 23.25 -40.47
CA ASP A 691 -20.10 23.26 -39.44
C ASP A 691 -19.61 22.87 -38.03
N TYR A 692 -18.31 22.61 -37.88
CA TYR A 692 -17.65 22.19 -36.63
C TYR A 692 -18.27 20.93 -35.99
N SER A 693 -19.03 20.16 -36.78
CA SER A 693 -19.55 18.86 -36.34
C SER A 693 -18.44 17.81 -36.31
N LEU A 694 -18.66 16.72 -35.56
CA LEU A 694 -17.72 15.63 -35.50
C LEU A 694 -17.60 14.91 -36.84
N SER A 695 -16.38 14.80 -37.36
CA SER A 695 -16.09 14.20 -38.68
C SER A 695 -16.27 12.67 -38.66
N GLU A 696 -16.38 12.06 -39.84
CA GLU A 696 -16.36 10.62 -40.00
C GLU A 696 -15.10 9.98 -39.40
N GLN A 697 -13.97 10.66 -39.52
CA GLN A 697 -12.68 10.24 -38.95
C GLN A 697 -12.75 10.10 -37.44
N PHE A 698 -13.47 10.99 -36.75
CA PHE A 698 -13.68 10.89 -35.31
C PHE A 698 -14.39 9.59 -34.93
N TRP A 699 -15.46 9.24 -35.65
CA TRP A 699 -16.24 8.03 -35.36
C TRP A 699 -15.47 6.74 -35.65
N VAL A 700 -14.70 6.72 -36.74
CA VAL A 700 -13.80 5.59 -37.05
C VAL A 700 -12.74 5.43 -35.99
N LEU A 701 -12.11 6.52 -35.57
CA LEU A 701 -11.09 6.52 -34.53
C LEU A 701 -11.68 6.06 -33.17
N LEU A 702 -12.86 6.54 -32.81
CA LEU A 702 -13.57 6.14 -31.61
C LEU A 702 -13.89 4.63 -31.63
N ALA A 703 -14.39 4.10 -32.75
CA ALA A 703 -14.66 2.68 -32.90
C ALA A 703 -13.39 1.84 -32.71
N ILE A 704 -12.26 2.24 -33.29
CA ILE A 704 -10.98 1.53 -33.16
C ILE A 704 -10.48 1.60 -31.70
N ARG A 705 -10.61 2.74 -31.02
CA ARG A 705 -10.27 2.91 -29.60
C ARG A 705 -11.08 1.94 -28.72
N LEU A 706 -12.39 1.82 -28.96
CA LEU A 706 -13.26 0.92 -28.20
C LEU A 706 -12.92 -0.56 -28.47
N VAL A 707 -12.68 -0.94 -29.73
CA VAL A 707 -12.24 -2.30 -30.10
C VAL A 707 -10.91 -2.62 -29.42
N PHE A 708 -9.94 -1.71 -29.46
CA PHE A 708 -8.66 -1.88 -28.78
C PHE A 708 -8.85 -2.09 -27.29
N LEU A 709 -9.68 -1.25 -26.63
CA LEU A 709 -9.93 -1.34 -25.20
C LEU A 709 -10.51 -2.70 -24.82
N ILE A 710 -11.57 -3.13 -25.51
CA ILE A 710 -12.21 -4.44 -25.28
C ILE A 710 -11.20 -5.58 -25.47
N LEU A 711 -10.43 -5.54 -26.56
CA LEU A 711 -9.43 -6.58 -26.84
C LEU A 711 -8.33 -6.60 -25.77
N PHE A 712 -7.80 -5.43 -25.40
CA PHE A 712 -6.75 -5.29 -24.38
C PHE A 712 -7.20 -5.84 -23.03
N GLU A 713 -8.39 -5.43 -22.56
CA GLU A 713 -8.95 -5.90 -21.29
C GLU A 713 -9.17 -7.41 -21.29
N HIS A 714 -9.79 -7.97 -22.34
CA HIS A 714 -10.08 -9.40 -22.40
C HIS A 714 -8.81 -10.22 -22.46
N VAL A 715 -7.82 -9.83 -23.26
CA VAL A 715 -6.53 -10.53 -23.35
C VAL A 715 -5.80 -10.47 -22.00
N ALA A 716 -5.70 -9.30 -21.38
CA ALA A 716 -5.01 -9.15 -20.11
C ALA A 716 -5.71 -9.91 -18.97
N LEU A 717 -7.04 -9.88 -18.90
CA LEU A 717 -7.81 -10.64 -17.91
C LEU A 717 -7.75 -12.15 -18.15
N CYS A 718 -7.80 -12.61 -19.42
CA CYS A 718 -7.60 -14.02 -19.75
C CYS A 718 -6.22 -14.52 -19.31
N ILE A 719 -5.16 -13.74 -19.55
CA ILE A 719 -3.80 -14.09 -19.11
C ILE A 719 -3.74 -14.16 -17.58
N LYS A 720 -4.38 -13.19 -16.88
CA LYS A 720 -4.47 -13.20 -15.42
C LYS A 720 -5.17 -14.47 -14.91
N LEU A 721 -6.30 -14.86 -15.49
CA LEU A 721 -7.03 -16.06 -15.12
C LEU A 721 -6.21 -17.33 -15.39
N ILE A 722 -5.54 -17.42 -16.54
CA ILE A 722 -4.65 -18.52 -16.90
C ILE A 722 -3.49 -18.62 -15.90
N ALA A 723 -2.86 -17.52 -15.56
CA ALA A 723 -1.76 -17.48 -14.59
C ALA A 723 -2.22 -17.94 -13.20
N ALA A 724 -3.38 -17.45 -12.74
CA ALA A 724 -3.97 -17.86 -11.45
C ALA A 724 -4.37 -19.34 -11.44
N TRP A 725 -4.83 -19.89 -12.58
CA TRP A 725 -5.14 -21.31 -12.69
C TRP A 725 -3.90 -22.21 -12.78
N PHE A 726 -2.86 -21.76 -13.47
CA PHE A 726 -1.62 -22.54 -13.68
C PHE A 726 -0.70 -22.54 -12.47
N VAL A 727 -0.71 -21.46 -11.68
CA VAL A 727 0.16 -21.28 -10.51
C VAL A 727 -0.65 -21.52 -9.22
N PRO A 728 -0.60 -22.72 -8.60
CA PRO A 728 -1.34 -22.97 -7.37
C PRO A 728 -0.82 -22.10 -6.23
N ASP A 729 -1.72 -21.53 -5.43
CA ASP A 729 -1.41 -20.64 -4.28
C ASP A 729 -0.48 -21.27 -3.26
N VAL A 730 -0.58 -22.60 -3.07
CA VAL A 730 0.24 -23.36 -2.14
C VAL A 730 1.13 -24.34 -2.92
N PRO A 731 2.46 -24.24 -2.79
CA PRO A 731 3.40 -25.18 -3.41
C PRO A 731 3.11 -26.62 -3.00
N GLN A 732 3.35 -27.57 -3.92
CA GLN A 732 3.11 -28.99 -3.65
C GLN A 732 3.99 -29.52 -2.50
N SER A 733 5.21 -29.02 -2.38
CA SER A 733 6.11 -29.33 -1.25
C SER A 733 5.50 -28.97 0.11
N VAL A 734 4.85 -27.79 0.20
CA VAL A 734 4.15 -27.34 1.40
C VAL A 734 2.94 -28.22 1.69
N LYS A 735 2.13 -28.55 0.69
CA LYS A 735 0.97 -29.47 0.85
C LYS A 735 1.39 -30.83 1.34
N ASN A 736 2.46 -31.39 0.80
CA ASN A 736 2.97 -32.70 1.18
C ASN A 736 3.47 -32.69 2.63
N LYS A 737 4.21 -31.64 3.04
CA LYS A 737 4.72 -31.52 4.42
C LYS A 737 3.58 -31.37 5.43
N VAL A 738 2.59 -30.54 5.14
CA VAL A 738 1.39 -30.40 5.99
C VAL A 738 0.60 -31.69 6.08
N LEU A 739 0.48 -32.44 4.98
CA LEU A 739 -0.19 -33.74 4.99
C LEU A 739 0.58 -34.76 5.85
N GLU A 740 1.91 -34.78 5.74
CA GLU A 740 2.78 -35.62 6.53
C GLU A 740 2.67 -35.32 8.03
N GLU A 741 2.71 -34.03 8.42
CA GLU A 741 2.52 -33.61 9.80
C GLU A 741 1.15 -34.03 10.36
N LYS A 742 0.08 -33.84 9.60
CA LYS A 742 -1.27 -34.32 9.95
C LYS A 742 -1.33 -35.83 10.09
N TYR A 743 -0.69 -36.55 9.19
CA TYR A 743 -0.63 -38.00 9.24
C TYR A 743 0.13 -38.49 10.49
N GLN A 744 1.27 -37.87 10.80
CA GLN A 744 2.05 -38.20 12.01
C GLN A 744 1.25 -37.93 13.30
N ALA A 745 0.57 -36.78 13.37
CA ALA A 745 -0.28 -36.43 14.51
C ALA A 745 -1.44 -37.41 14.69
N LEU A 746 -2.09 -37.85 13.61
CA LEU A 746 -3.13 -38.88 13.68
C LEU A 746 -2.57 -40.26 14.10
N ARG A 747 -1.39 -40.61 13.61
CA ARG A 747 -0.71 -41.85 13.98
C ARG A 747 -0.35 -41.89 15.47
N GLU A 748 0.12 -40.77 16.02
CA GLU A 748 0.38 -40.64 17.47
C GLU A 748 -0.92 -40.74 18.26
N LYS A 749 -1.99 -40.03 17.88
CA LYS A 749 -3.29 -40.18 18.55
C LYS A 749 -3.79 -41.61 18.56
N MET A 750 -3.60 -42.36 17.49
CA MET A 750 -3.93 -43.78 17.45
C MET A 750 -3.05 -44.63 18.39
N ARG A 751 -1.76 -44.32 18.55
CA ARG A 751 -0.87 -44.97 19.52
C ARG A 751 -1.35 -44.74 20.96
N TYR A 752 -1.68 -43.46 21.30
CA TYR A 752 -2.21 -43.15 22.64
C TYR A 752 -3.57 -43.77 22.90
N GLY A 753 -4.48 -43.82 21.91
CA GLY A 753 -5.77 -44.51 22.03
C GLY A 753 -5.65 -46.02 22.25
N ARG A 754 -4.58 -46.68 21.73
CA ARG A 754 -4.31 -48.10 21.98
C ARG A 754 -3.67 -48.38 23.34
N LEU A 755 -3.06 -47.36 23.98
CA LEU A 755 -2.44 -47.48 25.31
C LEU A 755 -3.42 -47.25 26.46
N ARG A 756 -4.66 -46.79 26.20
CA ARG A 756 -5.70 -46.73 27.23
C ARG A 756 -6.28 -48.13 27.45
N PRO A 757 -6.20 -48.73 28.68
CA PRO A 757 -6.81 -50.02 28.99
C PRO A 757 -8.33 -49.87 28.97
N GLY A 758 -8.96 -50.31 27.90
CA GLY A 758 -10.42 -50.25 27.70
C GLY A 758 -10.88 -50.59 26.29
N TRP A 759 -10.00 -50.60 25.30
CA TRP A 759 -10.33 -50.96 23.92
C TRP A 759 -9.69 -52.31 23.51
N GLY A 760 -9.66 -53.27 24.44
CA GLY A 760 -9.16 -54.63 24.22
C GLY A 760 -10.21 -55.54 23.57
N GLY A 761 -10.71 -55.22 22.40
CA GLY A 761 -11.37 -56.16 21.49
C GLY A 761 -10.39 -56.54 20.39
N ALA A 762 -9.85 -57.74 20.48
CA ALA A 762 -8.94 -58.30 19.49
C ALA A 762 -9.59 -58.30 18.10
N ARG A 763 -9.17 -57.37 17.23
CA ARG A 763 -9.36 -57.53 15.78
C ARG A 763 -8.10 -58.15 15.16
N PRO A 764 -8.23 -59.14 14.28
CA PRO A 764 -7.10 -59.74 13.60
C PRO A 764 -6.32 -58.67 12.81
N ARG A 765 -5.00 -58.76 12.79
CA ARG A 765 -4.13 -57.89 11.96
C ARG A 765 -4.50 -58.10 10.49
N PRO A 766 -4.83 -57.04 9.76
CA PRO A 766 -4.92 -57.15 8.30
C PRO A 766 -3.51 -57.38 7.73
N ASP A 767 -3.44 -58.29 6.79
CA ASP A 767 -2.25 -58.67 6.04
C ASP A 767 -1.67 -57.44 5.31
N PRO A 768 -0.37 -57.18 5.38
CA PRO A 768 0.24 -55.98 4.75
C PRO A 768 0.05 -55.88 3.24
N GLN A 769 -0.35 -56.95 2.58
CA GLN A 769 -0.54 -57.00 1.13
C GLN A 769 -1.93 -56.49 0.63
N GLN A 770 -2.91 -56.28 1.53
CA GLN A 770 -4.27 -55.86 1.13
C GLN A 770 -4.50 -54.34 1.14
N CYS A 771 -3.53 -53.51 1.52
CA CYS A 771 -3.70 -52.05 1.59
C CYS A 771 -3.36 -51.30 0.30
N HIS A 772 -3.02 -52.00 -0.77
CA HIS A 772 -2.67 -51.32 -2.05
C HIS A 772 -3.83 -51.09 -3.02
N SER A 773 -5.07 -51.43 -2.68
CA SER A 773 -6.22 -51.33 -3.61
C SER A 773 -7.33 -50.37 -3.20
N CYS A 774 -7.06 -49.39 -2.31
CA CYS A 774 -8.01 -48.33 -1.95
C CYS A 774 -7.33 -46.96 -2.05
N LEU A 775 -7.03 -46.54 -3.26
CA LEU A 775 -6.82 -45.15 -3.67
C LEU A 775 -7.49 -44.94 -5.02
#